data_d6927741bce89bef0d8dfc9c855821fc
#
_entry.id   d6927741bce89bef0d8dfc9c855821fc
#
_cell.length_a   1.000
_cell.length_b   1.000
_cell.length_c   1.000
_cell.angle_alpha   90.00
_cell.angle_beta   90.00
_cell.angle_gamma   90.00
#
_symmetry.space_group_name_H-M   'P 1'
#
loop_
_entity.id
_entity.type
_entity.pdbx_description
1 polymer ?
#
loop_
_entity_poly.entity_id
_entity_poly.type
_entity_poly.pdbx_seq_one_letter_code
_entity_poly.pdbx_strand_id
1 'polypeptide(L)'
;MWENIWTKEKIILLIERFIFIEKKRIKNADTGKITQKETVIFPRYHQLRAIEKLTADIRVNRTSKNYLIEHSAGSGKTNTIAWLAHILASLHDTNDQNIFNTIIVITDRIIVDQQLQEAIKGIDHKSGQLKVMDEKCNSSDLAAALRGNTKIIVTTVHKFFYIIENSLLGTLKDKTFAVLIDEAHSSTEGDLMQAVTHVLAGGKLADIPEDSGEDEDEELSTEEKIKIERAKSGKQPNVTMIAFTATPKPGTIQLFGTLNDEGKKTCFDLYSMRQAIEEGYILNVLDNYVTWKTYFTINKAIEDDPELQSITAKRKIARFIDLHDTNISQKVEIVIEHFRQNVASSLGGTAKAMVVTASRPAAVKYKLEFEKYIARKGYTNIHALVAFSGKVTINGEPYTEAGINGFSEECLRDEFDKSSYQVLLVANKYQTGFDQPRLAAMYIDKKLRGVSAVQTLSRLNRICPPYDKRTFILDFKNKAEDILKAFAPFYEETELFDTISPSDIRKLEEEIEFYDILTENDIDEFNDLLYLPKRTSKQKQRMWTLLDKAAREVRKKNIEEQFAIRTTIRRFLKSYCFLIQATCYENLELHKRYNYLLYLVKELDIKGGNDFDIADKITVSGFKQEQTGVMMNPDIESKPELKMKAPQPAQPEAEQLKMLSVIIEEINTIYGSKGDTNVRTKAAMQIRDILLRDSRLKASAKNNPFEDFKFTYRDSVSDALVAGYDENVDFYTLLLGNEELRDKITDVFMEEVYKTLRESK
;
A
#
# COMPACT_ATOMS: atom_id res chain seq x y z
N MET A 1 -15.88 -27.85 26.12
CA MET A 1 -16.72 -26.66 26.37
C MET A 1 -17.10 -26.54 27.84
N TRP A 2 -17.71 -27.59 28.44
CA TRP A 2 -18.13 -27.57 29.85
C TRP A 2 -16.96 -27.37 30.83
N GLU A 3 -15.85 -28.02 30.62
CA GLU A 3 -14.67 -27.97 31.50
C GLU A 3 -13.89 -26.65 31.42
N ASN A 4 -14.00 -25.93 30.30
CA ASN A 4 -13.17 -24.75 30.02
C ASN A 4 -13.94 -23.42 30.03
N ILE A 5 -15.26 -23.43 29.78
CA ILE A 5 -16.05 -22.18 29.65
C ILE A 5 -17.12 -22.10 30.73
N TRP A 6 -17.76 -23.22 31.06
CA TRP A 6 -18.91 -23.24 31.98
C TRP A 6 -18.54 -23.56 33.42
N THR A 7 -17.26 -23.33 33.82
CA THR A 7 -16.90 -23.36 35.23
C THR A 7 -17.43 -22.10 35.93
N LYS A 8 -17.68 -22.21 37.22
CA LYS A 8 -18.21 -21.11 38.04
C LYS A 8 -17.30 -19.88 37.97
N GLU A 9 -15.99 -20.10 38.12
CA GLU A 9 -14.96 -19.05 38.09
C GLU A 9 -14.94 -18.35 36.73
N LYS A 10 -15.08 -19.11 35.63
CA LYS A 10 -15.05 -18.57 34.28
C LYS A 10 -16.30 -17.76 33.96
N ILE A 11 -17.48 -18.23 34.39
CA ILE A 11 -18.71 -17.49 34.21
C ILE A 11 -18.69 -16.15 34.98
N ILE A 12 -18.19 -16.15 36.21
CA ILE A 12 -18.02 -14.93 36.99
C ILE A 12 -17.05 -13.98 36.25
N LEU A 13 -15.90 -14.48 35.78
CA LEU A 13 -14.94 -13.68 35.02
C LEU A 13 -15.55 -13.07 33.75
N LEU A 14 -16.35 -13.85 33.00
CA LEU A 14 -17.04 -13.36 31.81
C LEU A 14 -18.02 -12.24 32.14
N ILE A 15 -18.81 -12.39 33.18
CA ILE A 15 -19.81 -11.39 33.62
C ILE A 15 -19.09 -10.11 34.09
N GLU A 16 -18.04 -10.25 34.89
CA GLU A 16 -17.36 -9.10 35.49
C GLU A 16 -16.47 -8.32 34.52
N ARG A 17 -15.84 -9.00 33.53
CA ARG A 17 -14.75 -8.42 32.75
C ARG A 17 -15.03 -8.31 31.24
N PHE A 18 -15.94 -9.11 30.71
CA PHE A 18 -16.11 -9.24 29.26
C PHE A 18 -17.50 -8.84 28.75
N ILE A 19 -18.55 -9.17 29.49
CA ILE A 19 -19.91 -8.89 29.05
C ILE A 19 -20.27 -7.43 29.38
N PHE A 20 -20.65 -6.67 28.36
CA PHE A 20 -21.15 -5.32 28.55
C PHE A 20 -22.27 -4.99 27.56
N ILE A 21 -23.08 -3.98 27.87
CA ILE A 21 -24.13 -3.50 26.99
C ILE A 21 -23.65 -2.29 26.23
N GLU A 22 -23.45 -2.50 24.93
CA GLU A 22 -23.10 -1.41 24.01
C GLU A 22 -24.37 -0.63 23.67
N LYS A 23 -24.36 0.68 23.96
CA LYS A 23 -25.49 1.59 23.67
C LYS A 23 -25.12 2.49 22.49
N LYS A 24 -25.58 2.12 21.30
CA LYS A 24 -25.34 2.92 20.09
C LYS A 24 -26.56 3.79 19.76
N ARG A 25 -26.33 5.08 19.55
CA ARG A 25 -27.32 5.96 18.92
C ARG A 25 -27.23 5.77 17.42
N ILE A 26 -28.21 5.08 16.84
CA ILE A 26 -28.29 4.89 15.40
C ILE A 26 -29.20 5.97 14.85
N LYS A 27 -28.65 6.86 14.06
CA LYS A 27 -29.41 7.80 13.26
C LYS A 27 -29.81 7.09 11.97
N ASN A 28 -31.10 6.90 11.74
CA ASN A 28 -31.55 6.42 10.43
C ASN A 28 -31.13 7.45 9.38
N ALA A 29 -30.30 7.01 8.43
CA ALA A 29 -29.66 7.89 7.47
C ALA A 29 -30.68 8.62 6.56
N ASP A 30 -31.80 7.97 6.23
CA ASP A 30 -32.82 8.51 5.33
C ASP A 30 -33.85 9.39 6.06
N THR A 31 -34.25 9.02 7.27
CA THR A 31 -35.33 9.72 8.02
C THR A 31 -34.80 10.70 9.06
N GLY A 32 -33.51 10.65 9.37
CA GLY A 32 -32.89 11.43 10.45
C GLY A 32 -33.29 11.01 11.87
N LYS A 33 -34.22 10.03 12.03
CA LYS A 33 -34.69 9.55 13.32
C LYS A 33 -33.59 8.85 14.10
N ILE A 34 -33.32 9.30 15.31
CA ILE A 34 -32.36 8.69 16.21
C ILE A 34 -33.07 7.61 17.03
N THR A 35 -32.54 6.38 16.92
CA THR A 35 -32.95 5.25 17.76
C THR A 35 -31.77 4.80 18.60
N GLN A 36 -32.01 4.45 19.85
CA GLN A 36 -31.01 3.84 20.70
C GLN A 36 -31.09 2.32 20.53
N LYS A 37 -29.99 1.72 20.09
CA LYS A 37 -29.85 0.26 20.01
C LYS A 37 -28.96 -0.19 21.16
N GLU A 38 -29.45 -1.09 21.96
CA GLU A 38 -28.68 -1.78 22.98
C GLU A 38 -28.31 -3.17 22.47
N THR A 39 -27.02 -3.49 22.54
CA THR A 39 -26.51 -4.79 22.09
C THR A 39 -25.64 -5.36 23.21
N VAL A 40 -25.92 -6.58 23.64
CA VAL A 40 -25.05 -7.30 24.57
C VAL A 40 -23.81 -7.76 23.78
N ILE A 41 -22.67 -7.32 24.20
CA ILE A 41 -21.38 -7.73 23.63
C ILE A 41 -20.82 -8.87 24.47
N PHE A 42 -20.53 -9.98 23.79
CA PHE A 42 -19.97 -11.19 24.37
C PHE A 42 -18.67 -11.53 23.62
N PRO A 43 -17.58 -11.94 24.32
CA PRO A 43 -16.32 -12.27 23.65
C PRO A 43 -16.47 -13.55 22.82
N ARG A 44 -15.91 -13.54 21.63
CA ARG A 44 -15.72 -14.76 20.85
C ARG A 44 -14.60 -15.59 21.47
N TYR A 45 -14.63 -16.90 21.27
CA TYR A 45 -13.69 -17.81 21.92
C TYR A 45 -12.20 -17.45 21.65
N HIS A 46 -11.86 -17.03 20.40
CA HIS A 46 -10.49 -16.66 20.06
C HIS A 46 -10.05 -15.36 20.77
N GLN A 47 -10.98 -14.41 21.00
CA GLN A 47 -10.70 -13.19 21.75
C GLN A 47 -10.42 -13.51 23.22
N LEU A 48 -11.27 -14.33 23.81
CA LEU A 48 -11.10 -14.79 25.19
C LEU A 48 -9.79 -15.57 25.37
N ARG A 49 -9.54 -16.54 24.49
CA ARG A 49 -8.29 -17.34 24.48
C ARG A 49 -7.05 -16.46 24.40
N ALA A 50 -7.01 -15.52 23.46
CA ALA A 50 -5.87 -14.62 23.27
C ALA A 50 -5.62 -13.79 24.53
N ILE A 51 -6.64 -13.22 25.14
CA ILE A 51 -6.52 -12.40 26.35
C ILE A 51 -6.05 -13.26 27.54
N GLU A 52 -6.61 -14.44 27.73
CA GLU A 52 -6.19 -15.34 28.82
C GLU A 52 -4.74 -15.81 28.68
N LYS A 53 -4.37 -16.22 27.47
CA LYS A 53 -2.99 -16.64 27.16
C LYS A 53 -1.99 -15.49 27.39
N LEU A 54 -2.33 -14.27 26.94
CA LEU A 54 -1.51 -13.07 27.15
C LEU A 54 -1.37 -12.74 28.65
N THR A 55 -2.48 -12.68 29.37
CA THR A 55 -2.45 -12.29 30.79
C THR A 55 -1.73 -13.30 31.64
N ALA A 56 -1.83 -14.61 31.33
CA ALA A 56 -1.08 -15.67 32.01
C ALA A 56 0.42 -15.52 31.77
N ASP A 57 0.85 -15.31 30.53
CA ASP A 57 2.27 -15.17 30.17
C ASP A 57 2.86 -13.85 30.74
N ILE A 58 2.10 -12.74 30.71
CA ILE A 58 2.53 -11.45 31.27
C ILE A 58 2.71 -11.51 32.80
N ARG A 59 1.88 -12.27 33.52
CA ARG A 59 2.08 -12.46 34.98
C ARG A 59 3.43 -13.07 35.33
N VAL A 60 3.95 -13.94 34.46
CA VAL A 60 5.25 -14.59 34.61
C VAL A 60 6.39 -13.72 34.12
N ASN A 61 6.26 -13.20 32.88
CA ASN A 61 7.33 -12.50 32.18
C ASN A 61 7.35 -10.99 32.44
N ARG A 62 6.30 -10.41 33.04
CA ARG A 62 6.15 -8.96 33.30
C ARG A 62 6.40 -8.14 32.01
N THR A 63 7.35 -7.20 32.05
CA THR A 63 7.71 -6.30 30.95
C THR A 63 8.83 -6.81 30.05
N SER A 64 9.29 -8.07 30.25
CA SER A 64 10.47 -8.57 29.54
C SER A 64 10.19 -9.05 28.10
N LYS A 65 8.93 -9.16 27.67
CA LYS A 65 8.53 -9.81 26.42
C LYS A 65 7.57 -8.94 25.60
N ASN A 66 7.71 -8.98 24.28
CA ASN A 66 6.75 -8.43 23.34
C ASN A 66 5.88 -9.55 22.76
N TYR A 67 4.70 -9.18 22.22
CA TYR A 67 3.72 -10.15 21.72
C TYR A 67 3.15 -9.70 20.39
N LEU A 68 2.94 -10.66 19.48
CA LEU A 68 2.25 -10.48 18.21
C LEU A 68 0.95 -11.29 18.23
N ILE A 69 -0.17 -10.63 18.00
CA ILE A 69 -1.49 -11.25 17.86
C ILE A 69 -1.91 -11.13 16.41
N GLU A 70 -1.95 -12.27 15.72
CA GLU A 70 -2.36 -12.36 14.32
C GLU A 70 -3.82 -12.82 14.25
N HIS A 71 -4.72 -11.87 14.17
CA HIS A 71 -6.15 -12.12 14.02
C HIS A 71 -6.65 -11.54 12.70
N SER A 72 -7.40 -12.33 11.94
CA SER A 72 -7.91 -11.95 10.61
C SER A 72 -8.66 -10.62 10.60
N ALA A 73 -8.71 -9.96 9.44
CA ALA A 73 -9.54 -8.76 9.26
C ALA A 73 -11.02 -9.15 9.48
N GLY A 74 -11.73 -8.39 10.32
CA GLY A 74 -13.14 -8.69 10.64
C GLY A 74 -13.35 -9.60 11.85
N SER A 75 -12.32 -10.13 12.47
CA SER A 75 -12.40 -10.98 13.66
C SER A 75 -12.83 -10.25 14.95
N GLY A 76 -12.88 -8.90 14.95
CA GLY A 76 -13.23 -8.11 16.13
C GLY A 76 -12.03 -7.69 16.98
N LYS A 77 -10.84 -7.49 16.39
CA LYS A 77 -9.62 -7.00 17.08
C LYS A 77 -9.85 -5.79 17.95
N THR A 78 -10.68 -4.84 17.51
CA THR A 78 -11.03 -3.62 18.27
C THR A 78 -11.56 -3.94 19.67
N ASN A 79 -12.50 -4.89 19.78
CA ASN A 79 -13.02 -5.32 21.08
C ASN A 79 -11.99 -6.07 21.90
N THR A 80 -11.14 -6.90 21.25
CA THR A 80 -10.04 -7.61 21.94
C THR A 80 -9.08 -6.60 22.57
N ILE A 81 -8.70 -5.55 21.85
CA ILE A 81 -7.83 -4.47 22.36
C ILE A 81 -8.50 -3.73 23.51
N ALA A 82 -9.81 -3.42 23.38
CA ALA A 82 -10.56 -2.72 24.42
C ALA A 82 -10.61 -3.54 25.73
N TRP A 83 -11.00 -4.81 25.68
CA TRP A 83 -10.98 -5.69 26.86
C TRP A 83 -9.58 -5.82 27.45
N LEU A 84 -8.58 -6.06 26.61
CA LEU A 84 -7.20 -6.22 27.06
C LEU A 84 -6.69 -4.96 27.76
N ALA A 85 -6.99 -3.77 27.25
CA ALA A 85 -6.58 -2.51 27.87
C ALA A 85 -7.12 -2.38 29.30
N HIS A 86 -8.41 -2.69 29.52
CA HIS A 86 -9.03 -2.65 30.86
C HIS A 86 -8.50 -3.75 31.79
N ILE A 87 -8.29 -4.96 31.28
CA ILE A 87 -7.77 -6.08 32.05
C ILE A 87 -6.32 -5.81 32.49
N LEU A 88 -5.46 -5.33 31.57
CA LEU A 88 -4.06 -5.01 31.89
C LEU A 88 -3.95 -3.83 32.87
N ALA A 89 -4.86 -2.86 32.81
CA ALA A 89 -4.88 -1.72 33.74
C ALA A 89 -5.09 -2.12 35.20
N SER A 90 -5.65 -3.31 35.44
CA SER A 90 -5.89 -3.89 36.76
C SER A 90 -5.18 -5.23 36.98
N LEU A 91 -4.18 -5.55 36.15
CA LEU A 91 -3.47 -6.82 36.25
C LEU A 91 -2.41 -6.76 37.36
N HIS A 92 -2.51 -7.67 38.33
CA HIS A 92 -1.57 -7.82 39.44
C HIS A 92 -0.72 -9.07 39.24
N ASP A 93 0.49 -9.03 39.80
CA ASP A 93 1.38 -10.17 39.89
C ASP A 93 1.03 -11.08 41.07
N THR A 94 1.82 -12.09 41.30
CA THR A 94 1.64 -13.06 42.43
C THR A 94 1.81 -12.43 43.81
N ASN A 95 2.37 -11.22 43.91
CA ASN A 95 2.54 -10.47 45.14
C ASN A 95 1.49 -9.33 45.31
N ASP A 96 0.41 -9.37 44.50
CA ASP A 96 -0.67 -8.39 44.49
C ASP A 96 -0.22 -6.96 44.13
N GLN A 97 0.89 -6.83 43.32
CA GLN A 97 1.37 -5.57 42.82
C GLN A 97 0.97 -5.38 41.36
N ASN A 98 0.52 -4.16 41.03
CA ASN A 98 0.22 -3.79 39.64
C ASN A 98 1.44 -4.02 38.74
N ILE A 99 1.27 -4.75 37.65
CA ILE A 99 2.34 -4.99 36.66
C ILE A 99 2.59 -3.73 35.84
N PHE A 100 1.53 -3.01 35.46
CA PHE A 100 1.63 -1.80 34.63
C PHE A 100 1.06 -0.57 35.33
N ASN A 101 1.79 0.53 35.25
CA ASN A 101 1.31 1.83 35.72
C ASN A 101 0.32 2.45 34.74
N THR A 102 0.59 2.35 33.43
CA THR A 102 -0.22 2.93 32.37
C THR A 102 -0.27 2.02 31.16
N ILE A 103 -1.46 1.87 30.59
CA ILE A 103 -1.70 1.20 29.31
C ILE A 103 -1.85 2.25 28.23
N ILE A 104 -1.11 2.11 27.14
CA ILE A 104 -1.14 3.04 26.01
C ILE A 104 -1.69 2.30 24.82
N VAL A 105 -2.79 2.78 24.24
CA VAL A 105 -3.36 2.22 23.02
C VAL A 105 -3.03 3.16 21.87
N ILE A 106 -2.30 2.63 20.89
CA ILE A 106 -1.82 3.37 19.73
C ILE A 106 -2.54 2.93 18.49
N THR A 107 -3.07 3.90 17.74
CA THR A 107 -3.71 3.69 16.43
C THR A 107 -2.96 4.44 15.33
N ASP A 108 -3.01 3.90 14.10
CA ASP A 108 -2.34 4.51 12.94
C ASP A 108 -3.11 5.73 12.41
N ARG A 109 -4.44 5.74 12.51
CA ARG A 109 -5.29 6.76 11.88
C ARG A 109 -6.39 7.27 12.81
N ILE A 110 -6.68 8.56 12.71
CA ILE A 110 -7.71 9.26 13.48
C ILE A 110 -9.10 8.59 13.34
N ILE A 111 -9.45 8.11 12.16
CA ILE A 111 -10.77 7.49 11.88
C ILE A 111 -10.93 6.09 12.52
N VAL A 112 -9.90 5.28 12.51
CA VAL A 112 -9.89 3.98 13.21
C VAL A 112 -9.89 4.19 14.71
N ASP A 113 -9.24 5.26 15.15
CA ASP A 113 -9.20 5.70 16.53
C ASP A 113 -10.59 5.94 17.12
N GLN A 114 -11.55 6.52 16.39
CA GLN A 114 -12.91 6.75 16.89
C GLN A 114 -13.63 5.46 17.27
N GLN A 115 -13.57 4.40 16.45
CA GLN A 115 -14.22 3.12 16.75
C GLN A 115 -13.58 2.43 17.96
N LEU A 116 -12.25 2.49 18.06
CA LEU A 116 -11.53 1.92 19.19
C LEU A 116 -11.77 2.74 20.46
N GLN A 117 -11.82 4.05 20.37
CA GLN A 117 -12.18 4.93 21.48
C GLN A 117 -13.57 4.62 22.02
N GLU A 118 -14.58 4.46 21.12
CA GLU A 118 -15.94 4.11 21.50
C GLU A 118 -15.99 2.74 22.18
N ALA A 119 -15.24 1.74 21.67
CA ALA A 119 -15.18 0.42 22.28
C ALA A 119 -14.55 0.47 23.69
N ILE A 120 -13.45 1.22 23.87
CA ILE A 120 -12.79 1.37 25.17
C ILE A 120 -13.68 2.16 26.15
N LYS A 121 -14.33 3.23 25.69
CA LYS A 121 -15.27 4.03 26.51
C LYS A 121 -16.55 3.25 26.85
N GLY A 122 -16.94 2.29 26.02
CA GLY A 122 -18.14 1.48 26.23
C GLY A 122 -18.00 0.47 27.36
N ILE A 123 -16.78 0.10 27.74
CA ILE A 123 -16.52 -0.75 28.90
C ILE A 123 -16.55 0.12 30.17
N ASP A 124 -17.27 -0.33 31.20
CA ASP A 124 -17.44 0.41 32.45
C ASP A 124 -16.08 0.67 33.13
N HIS A 125 -15.81 1.93 33.48
CA HIS A 125 -14.55 2.36 34.11
C HIS A 125 -14.78 3.53 35.07
N LYS A 126 -13.91 3.66 36.06
CA LYS A 126 -13.96 4.80 37.00
C LYS A 126 -13.56 6.10 36.28
N SER A 127 -14.28 7.18 36.59
CA SER A 127 -13.98 8.52 36.06
C SER A 127 -12.51 8.90 36.29
N GLY A 128 -11.85 9.45 35.25
CA GLY A 128 -10.45 9.88 35.30
C GLY A 128 -9.40 8.79 35.04
N GLN A 129 -9.80 7.53 34.88
CA GLN A 129 -8.85 6.45 34.55
C GLN A 129 -8.53 6.35 33.06
N LEU A 130 -9.40 6.83 32.19
CA LEU A 130 -9.24 6.83 30.75
C LEU A 130 -9.02 8.26 30.22
N LYS A 131 -7.98 8.48 29.43
CA LYS A 131 -7.77 9.72 28.68
C LYS A 131 -7.58 9.43 27.21
N VAL A 132 -8.43 10.01 26.40
CA VAL A 132 -8.37 9.94 24.95
C VAL A 132 -7.73 11.22 24.41
N MET A 133 -6.71 11.09 23.60
CA MET A 133 -5.99 12.19 22.95
C MET A 133 -6.62 12.48 21.58
N ASP A 134 -7.77 13.19 21.60
CA ASP A 134 -8.47 13.64 20.39
C ASP A 134 -7.71 14.75 19.65
N GLU A 135 -8.32 15.33 18.61
CA GLU A 135 -7.71 16.39 17.79
C GLU A 135 -7.47 17.69 18.59
N LYS A 136 -8.19 17.90 19.68
CA LYS A 136 -8.06 19.09 20.56
C LYS A 136 -6.89 18.95 21.53
N CYS A 137 -6.44 17.72 21.79
CA CYS A 137 -5.32 17.43 22.67
C CYS A 137 -3.99 17.58 21.94
N ASN A 138 -3.07 18.27 22.54
CA ASN A 138 -1.71 18.44 22.04
C ASN A 138 -0.70 17.48 22.72
N SER A 139 0.57 17.58 22.34
CA SER A 139 1.65 16.74 22.88
C SER A 139 1.92 17.00 24.36
N SER A 140 1.68 18.24 24.85
CA SER A 140 1.80 18.57 26.27
C SER A 140 0.74 17.85 27.11
N ASP A 141 -0.47 17.66 26.57
CA ASP A 141 -1.52 16.90 27.22
C ASP A 141 -1.17 15.41 27.34
N LEU A 142 -0.54 14.85 26.30
CA LEU A 142 -0.03 13.48 26.34
C LEU A 142 1.12 13.35 27.35
N ALA A 143 2.07 14.28 27.37
CA ALA A 143 3.15 14.29 28.34
C ALA A 143 2.63 14.40 29.78
N ALA A 144 1.62 15.25 30.03
CA ALA A 144 0.97 15.37 31.33
C ALA A 144 0.24 14.07 31.75
N ALA A 145 -0.43 13.39 30.80
CA ALA A 145 -1.09 12.11 31.07
C ALA A 145 -0.10 10.99 31.39
N LEU A 146 1.04 10.92 30.68
CA LEU A 146 2.10 9.95 30.94
C LEU A 146 2.78 10.13 32.32
N ARG A 147 2.99 11.39 32.75
CA ARG A 147 3.51 11.70 34.07
C ARG A 147 2.49 11.47 35.19
N GLY A 148 1.22 11.68 34.89
CA GLY A 148 0.10 11.51 35.84
C GLY A 148 -0.20 10.05 36.17
N ASN A 149 -1.35 9.84 36.81
CA ASN A 149 -1.85 8.51 37.21
C ASN A 149 -2.93 7.98 36.27
N THR A 150 -2.94 8.42 35.00
CA THR A 150 -3.90 7.93 34.02
C THR A 150 -3.62 6.47 33.70
N LYS A 151 -4.61 5.61 33.87
CA LYS A 151 -4.44 4.14 33.69
C LYS A 151 -4.45 3.75 32.23
N ILE A 152 -5.32 4.34 31.41
CA ILE A 152 -5.45 4.02 29.98
C ILE A 152 -5.35 5.34 29.18
N ILE A 153 -4.45 5.37 28.21
CA ILE A 153 -4.27 6.48 27.28
C ILE A 153 -4.49 5.96 25.86
N VAL A 154 -5.41 6.57 25.11
CA VAL A 154 -5.62 6.26 23.69
C VAL A 154 -5.07 7.41 22.85
N THR A 155 -4.16 7.13 21.93
CA THR A 155 -3.45 8.15 21.16
C THR A 155 -3.01 7.65 19.78
N THR A 156 -2.56 8.58 18.93
CA THR A 156 -1.90 8.25 17.65
C THR A 156 -0.38 8.35 17.78
N VAL A 157 0.34 7.57 16.98
CA VAL A 157 1.81 7.53 17.00
C VAL A 157 2.43 8.92 16.78
N HIS A 158 1.85 9.73 15.88
CA HIS A 158 2.39 11.05 15.53
C HIS A 158 2.55 12.01 16.72
N LYS A 159 1.75 11.85 17.78
CA LYS A 159 1.85 12.71 18.97
C LYS A 159 3.11 12.47 19.79
N PHE A 160 3.75 11.30 19.66
CA PHE A 160 5.02 11.01 20.34
C PHE A 160 6.21 11.79 19.75
N PHE A 161 6.25 12.06 18.45
CA PHE A 161 7.34 12.82 17.83
C PHE A 161 7.49 14.21 18.43
N TYR A 162 6.39 14.93 18.62
CA TYR A 162 6.42 16.28 19.19
C TYR A 162 6.85 16.31 20.66
N ILE A 163 6.70 15.20 21.39
CA ILE A 163 7.19 15.11 22.77
C ILE A 163 8.71 15.05 22.81
N ILE A 164 9.32 14.32 21.88
CA ILE A 164 10.78 14.21 21.74
C ILE A 164 11.38 15.59 21.43
N GLU A 165 10.82 16.30 20.46
CA GLU A 165 11.32 17.59 20.02
C GLU A 165 11.29 18.66 21.12
N ASN A 166 10.30 18.59 22.01
CA ASN A 166 10.07 19.64 23.01
C ASN A 166 10.62 19.32 24.41
N SER A 167 11.36 18.23 24.59
CA SER A 167 11.95 17.81 25.88
C SER A 167 10.98 17.84 27.07
N LEU A 168 9.70 17.54 26.84
CA LEU A 168 8.61 17.71 27.82
C LEU A 168 8.56 16.60 28.88
N LEU A 169 9.47 15.61 28.84
CA LEU A 169 9.45 14.44 29.71
C LEU A 169 10.43 14.58 30.87
N GLY A 170 9.91 14.50 32.10
CA GLY A 170 10.69 14.04 33.25
C GLY A 170 10.98 12.53 33.14
N THR A 171 11.68 11.98 34.10
CA THR A 171 12.02 10.53 34.13
C THR A 171 10.75 9.67 34.19
N LEU A 172 10.44 8.93 33.12
CA LEU A 172 9.42 7.89 33.10
C LEU A 172 10.00 6.50 33.40
N LYS A 173 11.29 6.43 33.78
CA LYS A 173 12.04 5.18 34.01
C LYS A 173 11.43 4.30 35.10
N ASP A 174 10.83 4.90 36.12
CA ASP A 174 10.24 4.19 37.25
C ASP A 174 8.82 3.69 36.99
N LYS A 175 8.25 4.04 35.83
CA LYS A 175 6.92 3.58 35.43
C LYS A 175 7.01 2.44 34.45
N THR A 176 6.07 1.50 34.58
CA THR A 176 5.91 0.36 33.66
C THR A 176 4.73 0.59 32.72
N PHE A 177 4.93 0.28 31.45
CA PHE A 177 3.98 0.53 30.38
C PHE A 177 3.63 -0.73 29.60
N ALA A 178 2.34 -0.92 29.28
CA ALA A 178 1.92 -1.80 28.19
C ALA A 178 1.43 -0.96 27.02
N VAL A 179 2.00 -1.22 25.84
CA VAL A 179 1.64 -0.51 24.60
C VAL A 179 0.91 -1.46 23.68
N LEU A 180 -0.38 -1.21 23.48
CA LEU A 180 -1.23 -1.95 22.55
C LEU A 180 -1.23 -1.23 21.20
N ILE A 181 -0.82 -1.91 20.14
CA ILE A 181 -0.67 -1.31 18.81
C ILE A 181 -1.68 -1.95 17.87
N ASP A 182 -2.65 -1.17 17.40
CA ASP A 182 -3.58 -1.62 16.37
C ASP A 182 -2.98 -1.41 14.97
N GLU A 183 -3.22 -2.37 14.07
CA GLU A 183 -2.70 -2.42 12.71
C GLU A 183 -1.16 -2.23 12.65
N ALA A 184 -0.45 -3.01 13.47
CA ALA A 184 1.00 -2.90 13.70
C ALA A 184 1.87 -2.99 12.43
N HIS A 185 1.31 -3.48 11.31
CA HIS A 185 1.98 -3.54 10.03
C HIS A 185 2.21 -2.15 9.39
N SER A 186 1.46 -1.11 9.78
CA SER A 186 1.65 0.27 9.33
C SER A 186 2.63 1.04 10.21
N SER A 187 2.60 0.76 11.51
CA SER A 187 3.39 1.45 12.54
C SER A 187 4.84 0.98 12.65
N THR A 188 5.19 -0.15 12.01
CA THR A 188 6.53 -0.77 12.10
C THR A 188 7.56 -0.21 11.12
N GLU A 189 7.23 0.80 10.34
CA GLU A 189 8.21 1.46 9.48
C GLU A 189 9.12 2.40 10.29
N GLY A 190 9.94 1.80 11.15
CA GLY A 190 11.18 2.34 11.71
C GLY A 190 11.02 3.53 12.66
N ASP A 191 10.91 4.71 12.13
CA ASP A 191 11.02 5.97 12.88
C ASP A 191 9.94 6.18 13.95
N LEU A 192 8.72 5.68 13.71
CA LEU A 192 7.56 5.85 14.58
C LEU A 192 7.66 5.01 15.87
N MET A 193 8.13 3.76 15.75
CA MET A 193 8.33 2.90 16.92
C MET A 193 9.52 3.33 17.75
N GLN A 194 10.57 3.85 17.12
CA GLN A 194 11.68 4.47 17.82
C GLN A 194 11.20 5.65 18.67
N ALA A 195 10.32 6.50 18.15
CA ALA A 195 9.77 7.62 18.87
C ALA A 195 9.02 7.20 20.14
N VAL A 196 8.14 6.19 20.04
CA VAL A 196 7.40 5.65 21.18
C VAL A 196 8.35 5.08 22.23
N THR A 197 9.29 4.23 21.81
CA THR A 197 10.26 3.60 22.69
C THR A 197 11.15 4.62 23.38
N HIS A 198 11.65 5.60 22.63
CA HIS A 198 12.51 6.65 23.15
C HIS A 198 11.80 7.54 24.21
N VAL A 199 10.54 7.90 23.96
CA VAL A 199 9.72 8.68 24.91
C VAL A 199 9.49 7.91 26.20
N LEU A 200 9.14 6.63 26.12
CA LEU A 200 8.82 5.80 27.28
C LEU A 200 10.08 5.37 28.07
N ALA A 201 11.24 5.39 27.43
CA ALA A 201 12.54 5.20 28.10
C ALA A 201 12.99 6.39 28.94
N GLY A 202 12.25 7.51 28.92
CA GLY A 202 12.62 8.74 29.60
C GLY A 202 13.64 9.60 28.83
N GLY A 203 13.50 9.62 27.48
CA GLY A 203 14.46 10.25 26.58
C GLY A 203 14.63 11.75 26.71
N LYS A 204 15.74 12.17 27.31
CA LYS A 204 16.48 13.38 26.93
C LYS A 204 17.81 12.96 26.31
N LEU A 205 18.15 13.53 25.17
CA LEU A 205 19.53 13.56 24.65
C LEU A 205 20.48 14.32 25.61
N ALA A 206 19.99 14.80 26.70
CA ALA A 206 20.71 15.59 27.69
C ALA A 206 20.13 15.43 29.10
N ASP A 207 20.12 14.22 29.65
CA ASP A 207 20.15 14.06 31.10
C ASP A 207 21.56 13.59 31.48
N ILE A 208 22.50 14.50 31.43
CA ILE A 208 23.60 14.60 32.35
C ILE A 208 22.94 14.82 33.73
N PRO A 209 23.32 14.10 34.78
CA PRO A 209 22.79 14.31 36.10
C PRO A 209 23.04 15.78 36.51
N GLU A 210 22.00 16.55 36.74
CA GLU A 210 22.09 17.88 37.31
C GLU A 210 22.34 17.84 38.82
N ASP A 211 22.73 16.71 39.36
CA ASP A 211 23.01 16.61 40.80
C ASP A 211 24.17 15.67 41.09
N SER A 212 25.37 16.22 40.98
CA SER A 212 26.49 15.96 41.88
C SER A 212 27.34 17.20 41.93
N GLY A 213 27.41 17.81 43.08
CA GLY A 213 28.16 19.02 43.33
C GLY A 213 29.57 18.97 42.79
N GLU A 214 30.00 20.14 42.33
CA GLU A 214 31.36 20.61 42.23
C GLU A 214 32.44 19.53 42.09
N ASP A 215 32.57 18.97 40.88
CA ASP A 215 33.84 18.45 40.36
C ASP A 215 33.73 18.29 38.84
N GLU A 216 34.56 19.09 38.15
CA GLU A 216 35.01 19.05 36.75
C GLU A 216 34.14 18.40 35.69
N ASP A 217 33.59 19.24 34.77
CA ASP A 217 32.92 18.92 33.52
C ASP A 217 33.72 17.92 32.64
N GLU A 218 33.55 16.62 32.84
CA GLU A 218 33.79 15.65 31.79
C GLU A 218 32.59 15.68 30.80
N GLU A 219 32.69 16.51 29.77
CA GLU A 219 31.77 16.45 28.63
C GLU A 219 31.80 15.02 28.05
N LEU A 220 30.68 14.30 28.14
CA LEU A 220 30.52 12.98 27.51
C LEU A 220 31.02 13.04 26.07
N SER A 221 31.87 12.11 25.67
CA SER A 221 32.36 11.98 24.32
C SER A 221 31.21 11.68 23.34
N THR A 222 31.40 12.00 22.06
CA THR A 222 30.42 11.67 21.00
C THR A 222 30.07 10.17 21.02
N GLU A 223 31.03 9.31 21.31
CA GLU A 223 30.87 7.88 21.42
C GLU A 223 29.95 7.46 22.59
N GLU A 224 30.09 8.09 23.74
CA GLU A 224 29.22 7.84 24.90
C GLU A 224 27.80 8.32 24.65
N LYS A 225 27.64 9.49 23.99
CA LYS A 225 26.33 9.98 23.57
C LYS A 225 25.66 9.05 22.59
N ILE A 226 26.38 8.50 21.61
CA ILE A 226 25.87 7.49 20.67
C ILE A 226 25.48 6.20 21.39
N LYS A 227 26.30 5.71 22.37
CA LYS A 227 25.97 4.51 23.14
C LYS A 227 24.68 4.72 23.95
N ILE A 228 24.50 5.89 24.58
CA ILE A 228 23.29 6.25 25.31
C ILE A 228 22.06 6.30 24.38
N GLU A 229 22.17 6.92 23.22
CA GLU A 229 21.08 7.01 22.25
C GLU A 229 20.65 5.61 21.75
N ARG A 230 21.61 4.75 21.46
CA ARG A 230 21.35 3.38 21.06
C ARG A 230 20.68 2.54 22.15
N ALA A 231 21.15 2.67 23.39
CA ALA A 231 20.53 1.99 24.53
C ALA A 231 19.07 2.44 24.72
N LYS A 232 18.75 3.70 24.40
CA LYS A 232 17.38 4.25 24.44
C LYS A 232 16.51 3.78 23.24
N SER A 233 17.12 3.51 22.11
CA SER A 233 16.42 3.07 20.88
C SER A 233 16.13 1.57 20.86
N GLY A 234 16.77 0.79 21.73
CA GLY A 234 16.58 -0.65 21.88
C GLY A 234 15.36 -1.01 22.73
N LYS A 235 15.18 -2.32 22.97
CA LYS A 235 14.10 -2.85 23.82
C LYS A 235 14.23 -2.31 25.25
N GLN A 236 13.19 -1.62 25.73
CA GLN A 236 13.17 -1.07 27.08
C GLN A 236 12.65 -2.07 28.10
N PRO A 237 13.29 -2.21 29.27
CA PRO A 237 12.90 -3.17 30.31
C PRO A 237 11.56 -2.83 30.98
N ASN A 238 11.11 -1.60 30.90
CA ASN A 238 9.87 -1.11 31.52
C ASN A 238 8.68 -1.06 30.56
N VAL A 239 8.84 -1.54 29.32
CA VAL A 239 7.81 -1.47 28.27
C VAL A 239 7.55 -2.85 27.68
N THR A 240 6.28 -3.26 27.71
CA THR A 240 5.77 -4.42 26.95
C THR A 240 4.96 -3.91 25.77
N MET A 241 5.26 -4.41 24.58
CA MET A 241 4.50 -4.09 23.37
C MET A 241 3.66 -5.29 22.94
N ILE A 242 2.39 -5.04 22.65
CA ILE A 242 1.43 -6.04 22.18
C ILE A 242 0.85 -5.53 20.84
N ALA A 243 1.30 -6.16 19.78
CA ALA A 243 0.98 -5.78 18.41
C ALA A 243 -0.18 -6.61 17.86
N PHE A 244 -1.21 -5.95 17.34
CA PHE A 244 -2.36 -6.58 16.67
C PHE A 244 -2.32 -6.30 15.18
N THR A 245 -2.46 -7.34 14.37
CA THR A 245 -2.56 -7.20 12.91
C THR A 245 -3.27 -8.40 12.28
N ALA A 246 -3.84 -8.22 11.09
CA ALA A 246 -4.34 -9.32 10.26
C ALA A 246 -3.33 -9.74 9.18
N THR A 247 -2.32 -8.91 8.94
CA THR A 247 -1.36 -9.07 7.84
C THR A 247 0.04 -8.67 8.31
N PRO A 248 0.68 -9.51 9.15
CA PRO A 248 2.00 -9.19 9.67
C PRO A 248 3.01 -9.10 8.52
N LYS A 249 3.79 -8.04 8.51
CA LYS A 249 4.97 -7.94 7.64
C LYS A 249 6.15 -8.68 8.29
N PRO A 250 7.18 -9.08 7.53
CA PRO A 250 8.38 -9.68 8.10
C PRO A 250 8.97 -8.89 9.28
N GLY A 251 9.03 -7.56 9.17
CA GLY A 251 9.49 -6.69 10.24
C GLY A 251 8.61 -6.75 11.49
N THR A 252 7.30 -6.86 11.34
CA THR A 252 6.36 -7.00 12.45
C THR A 252 6.60 -8.32 13.20
N ILE A 253 6.78 -9.42 12.47
CA ILE A 253 7.05 -10.73 13.07
C ILE A 253 8.42 -10.72 13.77
N GLN A 254 9.43 -10.10 13.19
CA GLN A 254 10.75 -10.01 13.80
C GLN A 254 10.74 -9.20 15.10
N LEU A 255 10.00 -8.10 15.19
CA LEU A 255 9.95 -7.22 16.37
C LEU A 255 9.08 -7.79 17.49
N PHE A 256 7.95 -8.40 17.17
CA PHE A 256 6.91 -8.78 18.12
C PHE A 256 6.65 -10.29 18.18
N GLY A 257 7.13 -11.07 17.21
CA GLY A 257 6.96 -12.51 17.15
C GLY A 257 7.74 -13.23 18.25
N THR A 258 7.21 -14.38 18.65
CA THR A 258 7.84 -15.30 19.61
C THR A 258 8.49 -16.46 18.86
N LEU A 259 9.57 -17.03 19.42
CA LEU A 259 10.18 -18.23 18.87
C LEU A 259 9.29 -19.44 19.15
N ASN A 260 9.02 -20.23 18.13
CA ASN A 260 8.39 -21.54 18.28
C ASN A 260 9.44 -22.63 18.60
N ASP A 261 8.99 -23.87 18.77
CA ASP A 261 9.86 -25.02 19.11
C ASP A 261 10.89 -25.34 18.02
N GLU A 262 10.65 -24.90 16.78
CA GLU A 262 11.56 -25.04 15.64
C GLU A 262 12.57 -23.88 15.53
N GLY A 263 12.53 -22.91 16.44
CA GLY A 263 13.39 -21.72 16.43
C GLY A 263 12.98 -20.65 15.42
N LYS A 264 11.79 -20.76 14.84
CA LYS A 264 11.21 -19.77 13.92
C LYS A 264 10.38 -18.75 14.70
N LYS A 265 10.39 -17.51 14.24
CA LYS A 265 9.51 -16.48 14.80
C LYS A 265 8.11 -16.57 14.21
N THR A 266 7.12 -16.72 15.09
CA THR A 266 5.69 -16.77 14.74
C THR A 266 4.90 -15.81 15.63
N CYS A 267 3.58 -15.70 15.39
CA CYS A 267 2.70 -14.96 16.29
C CYS A 267 2.51 -15.69 17.62
N PHE A 268 2.19 -14.93 18.66
CA PHE A 268 1.89 -15.48 19.99
C PHE A 268 0.51 -16.13 20.06
N ASP A 269 -0.47 -15.54 19.37
CA ASP A 269 -1.82 -16.12 19.20
C ASP A 269 -2.32 -15.88 17.79
N LEU A 270 -2.88 -16.93 17.19
CA LEU A 270 -3.39 -16.96 15.81
C LEU A 270 -4.89 -17.16 15.77
N TYR A 271 -5.57 -16.33 14.98
CA TYR A 271 -6.89 -16.60 14.45
C TYR A 271 -6.88 -16.30 12.94
N SER A 272 -6.61 -17.35 12.16
CA SER A 272 -6.32 -17.25 10.74
C SER A 272 -7.53 -16.78 9.92
N MET A 273 -7.27 -16.31 8.69
CA MET A 273 -8.31 -15.95 7.74
C MET A 273 -9.13 -17.18 7.34
N ARG A 274 -8.48 -18.33 7.10
CA ARG A 274 -9.12 -19.60 6.79
C ARG A 274 -10.11 -20.00 7.88
N GLN A 275 -9.66 -20.01 9.13
CA GLN A 275 -10.50 -20.36 10.27
C GLN A 275 -11.71 -19.44 10.40
N ALA A 276 -11.52 -18.13 10.21
CA ALA A 276 -12.60 -17.15 10.28
C ALA A 276 -13.64 -17.31 9.15
N ILE A 277 -13.21 -17.78 7.96
CA ILE A 277 -14.09 -18.11 6.83
C ILE A 277 -14.87 -19.40 7.13
N GLU A 278 -14.19 -20.47 7.55
CA GLU A 278 -14.79 -21.78 7.87
C GLU A 278 -15.82 -21.67 9.01
N GLU A 279 -15.60 -20.80 9.98
CA GLU A 279 -16.51 -20.51 11.07
C GLU A 279 -17.64 -19.52 10.70
N GLY A 280 -17.63 -18.97 9.48
CA GLY A 280 -18.66 -18.05 8.99
C GLY A 280 -18.64 -16.66 9.62
N TYR A 281 -17.53 -16.25 10.25
CA TYR A 281 -17.40 -14.90 10.79
C TYR A 281 -17.04 -13.85 9.75
N ILE A 282 -16.39 -14.28 8.66
CA ILE A 282 -16.08 -13.46 7.50
C ILE A 282 -16.35 -14.24 6.22
N LEU A 283 -16.49 -13.52 5.11
CA LEU A 283 -16.67 -14.11 3.78
C LEU A 283 -15.34 -14.28 3.07
N ASN A 284 -15.22 -15.31 2.23
CA ASN A 284 -14.15 -15.38 1.27
C ASN A 284 -14.40 -14.36 0.16
N VAL A 285 -13.59 -13.31 0.13
CA VAL A 285 -13.76 -12.20 -0.82
C VAL A 285 -13.41 -12.58 -2.26
N LEU A 286 -12.66 -13.65 -2.47
CA LEU A 286 -12.19 -14.09 -3.78
C LEU A 286 -13.16 -15.04 -4.50
N ASP A 287 -14.31 -15.39 -3.90
CA ASP A 287 -15.25 -16.36 -4.47
C ASP A 287 -15.84 -15.95 -5.83
N ASN A 288 -15.97 -14.64 -6.09
CA ASN A 288 -16.42 -14.11 -7.36
C ASN A 288 -15.47 -13.00 -7.83
N TYR A 289 -14.26 -13.40 -8.18
CA TYR A 289 -13.21 -12.48 -8.64
C TYR A 289 -13.07 -12.55 -10.16
N VAL A 290 -13.27 -11.44 -10.84
CA VAL A 290 -13.24 -11.32 -12.30
C VAL A 290 -12.16 -10.35 -12.73
N THR A 291 -11.28 -10.77 -13.64
CA THR A 291 -10.24 -9.91 -14.19
C THR A 291 -10.61 -9.38 -15.57
N TRP A 292 -10.29 -8.10 -15.77
CA TRP A 292 -10.45 -7.39 -17.04
C TRP A 292 -9.11 -6.84 -17.51
N LYS A 293 -8.89 -6.79 -18.80
CA LYS A 293 -7.69 -6.20 -19.40
C LYS A 293 -8.07 -5.06 -20.33
N THR A 294 -7.38 -3.93 -20.17
CA THR A 294 -7.47 -2.80 -21.09
C THR A 294 -6.48 -2.98 -22.23
N TYR A 295 -6.97 -2.99 -23.45
CA TYR A 295 -6.17 -2.98 -24.67
C TYR A 295 -6.22 -1.58 -25.29
N PHE A 296 -5.10 -1.09 -25.80
CA PHE A 296 -4.99 0.20 -26.47
C PHE A 296 -3.76 0.21 -27.39
N THR A 297 -3.73 1.13 -28.33
CA THR A 297 -2.59 1.37 -29.20
C THR A 297 -2.15 2.83 -29.08
N ILE A 298 -0.86 3.05 -28.95
CA ILE A 298 -0.24 4.39 -28.85
C ILE A 298 0.43 4.70 -30.18
N ASN A 299 0.24 5.90 -30.67
CA ASN A 299 0.93 6.43 -31.83
C ASN A 299 1.71 7.68 -31.43
N LYS A 300 2.85 7.90 -32.09
CA LYS A 300 3.65 9.10 -31.94
C LYS A 300 2.91 10.28 -32.60
N ALA A 301 2.74 11.39 -31.87
CA ALA A 301 2.04 12.60 -32.34
C ALA A 301 2.98 13.69 -32.88
N ILE A 302 4.30 13.52 -32.71
CA ILE A 302 5.33 14.48 -33.13
C ILE A 302 6.25 13.86 -34.19
N GLU A 303 6.83 14.69 -35.06
CA GLU A 303 7.79 14.24 -36.10
C GLU A 303 9.12 13.82 -35.49
N ASP A 304 9.63 14.55 -34.49
CA ASP A 304 10.86 14.26 -33.78
C ASP A 304 10.76 12.96 -32.96
N ASP A 305 11.89 12.29 -32.81
CA ASP A 305 12.00 11.05 -31.99
C ASP A 305 12.99 11.26 -30.84
N PRO A 306 12.59 11.96 -29.76
CA PRO A 306 13.48 12.30 -28.68
C PRO A 306 13.89 11.07 -27.86
N GLU A 307 15.15 11.02 -27.43
CA GLU A 307 15.60 10.09 -26.42
C GLU A 307 15.01 10.44 -25.05
N LEU A 308 14.37 9.48 -24.40
CA LEU A 308 13.71 9.63 -23.11
C LEU A 308 14.16 8.55 -22.14
N GLN A 309 14.15 8.88 -20.86
CA GLN A 309 14.32 7.89 -19.79
C GLN A 309 13.17 6.88 -19.86
N SER A 310 13.49 5.64 -20.24
CA SER A 310 12.52 4.61 -20.61
C SER A 310 11.51 4.31 -19.50
N ILE A 311 11.94 4.15 -18.24
CA ILE A 311 11.06 3.84 -17.12
C ILE A 311 10.15 5.05 -16.78
N THR A 312 10.72 6.25 -16.78
CA THR A 312 10.00 7.49 -16.51
C THR A 312 8.97 7.76 -17.61
N ALA A 313 9.34 7.57 -18.89
CA ALA A 313 8.43 7.72 -20.01
C ALA A 313 7.28 6.70 -19.95
N LYS A 314 7.57 5.41 -19.71
CA LYS A 314 6.54 4.37 -19.52
C LYS A 314 5.58 4.68 -18.39
N ARG A 315 6.07 5.22 -17.26
CA ARG A 315 5.21 5.63 -16.13
C ARG A 315 4.32 6.82 -16.49
N LYS A 316 4.85 7.83 -17.20
CA LYS A 316 4.06 8.98 -17.67
C LYS A 316 3.01 8.55 -18.68
N ILE A 317 3.36 7.66 -19.60
CA ILE A 317 2.42 7.08 -20.58
C ILE A 317 1.33 6.28 -19.87
N ALA A 318 1.69 5.39 -18.94
CA ALA A 318 0.73 4.61 -18.17
C ALA A 318 -0.26 5.52 -17.41
N ARG A 319 0.25 6.60 -16.80
CA ARG A 319 -0.61 7.60 -16.12
C ARG A 319 -1.53 8.34 -17.10
N PHE A 320 -1.04 8.69 -18.28
CA PHE A 320 -1.83 9.32 -19.32
C PHE A 320 -2.99 8.41 -19.78
N ILE A 321 -2.69 7.13 -20.05
CA ILE A 321 -3.67 6.11 -20.40
C ILE A 321 -4.71 5.91 -19.29
N ASP A 322 -4.28 5.84 -18.03
CA ASP A 322 -5.17 5.66 -16.89
C ASP A 322 -6.15 6.82 -16.71
N LEU A 323 -5.75 8.02 -17.06
CA LEU A 323 -6.56 9.23 -16.98
C LEU A 323 -7.29 9.58 -18.29
N HIS A 324 -7.15 8.77 -19.34
CA HIS A 324 -7.78 9.03 -20.64
C HIS A 324 -9.29 8.86 -20.53
N ASP A 325 -10.04 9.83 -21.04
CA ASP A 325 -11.50 9.90 -20.87
C ASP A 325 -12.23 8.69 -21.45
N THR A 326 -11.81 8.18 -22.62
CA THR A 326 -12.40 6.98 -23.23
C THR A 326 -12.19 5.73 -22.38
N ASN A 327 -10.99 5.57 -21.77
CA ASN A 327 -10.69 4.45 -20.89
C ASN A 327 -11.58 4.47 -19.64
N ILE A 328 -11.71 5.65 -19.02
CA ILE A 328 -12.56 5.84 -17.84
C ILE A 328 -14.03 5.62 -18.19
N SER A 329 -14.51 6.16 -19.33
CA SER A 329 -15.90 6.00 -19.76
C SER A 329 -16.31 4.54 -19.95
N GLN A 330 -15.46 3.74 -20.61
CA GLN A 330 -15.72 2.31 -20.79
C GLN A 330 -15.76 1.55 -19.44
N LYS A 331 -14.84 1.85 -18.53
CA LYS A 331 -14.82 1.23 -17.20
C LYS A 331 -16.04 1.63 -16.36
N VAL A 332 -16.42 2.91 -16.39
CA VAL A 332 -17.62 3.42 -15.71
C VAL A 332 -18.88 2.71 -16.22
N GLU A 333 -19.00 2.53 -17.52
CA GLU A 333 -20.11 1.77 -18.13
C GLU A 333 -20.15 0.33 -17.57
N ILE A 334 -19.04 -0.40 -17.59
CA ILE A 334 -18.94 -1.75 -17.04
C ILE A 334 -19.34 -1.77 -15.56
N VAL A 335 -18.83 -0.85 -14.76
CA VAL A 335 -19.11 -0.77 -13.32
C VAL A 335 -20.59 -0.54 -13.04
N ILE A 336 -21.20 0.42 -13.71
CA ILE A 336 -22.62 0.78 -13.51
C ILE A 336 -23.52 -0.37 -13.95
N GLU A 337 -23.30 -0.93 -15.13
CA GLU A 337 -24.16 -2.00 -15.65
C GLU A 337 -23.99 -3.28 -14.83
N HIS A 338 -22.76 -3.65 -14.44
CA HIS A 338 -22.53 -4.79 -13.56
C HIS A 338 -23.21 -4.60 -12.21
N PHE A 339 -23.08 -3.42 -11.58
CA PHE A 339 -23.73 -3.14 -10.31
C PHE A 339 -25.24 -3.29 -10.42
N ARG A 340 -25.85 -2.71 -11.43
CA ARG A 340 -27.31 -2.74 -11.63
C ARG A 340 -27.85 -4.15 -11.87
N GLN A 341 -27.12 -4.96 -12.66
CA GLN A 341 -27.56 -6.30 -13.06
C GLN A 341 -27.31 -7.35 -11.97
N ASN A 342 -26.18 -7.28 -11.26
CA ASN A 342 -25.71 -8.35 -10.40
C ASN A 342 -25.73 -8.02 -8.89
N VAL A 343 -25.67 -6.75 -8.53
CA VAL A 343 -25.46 -6.34 -7.13
C VAL A 343 -26.63 -5.58 -6.53
N ALA A 344 -27.28 -4.72 -7.28
CA ALA A 344 -28.28 -3.77 -6.77
C ALA A 344 -29.46 -4.45 -6.05
N SER A 345 -29.89 -5.61 -6.49
CA SER A 345 -31.01 -6.36 -5.86
C SER A 345 -30.61 -7.15 -4.62
N SER A 346 -29.30 -7.32 -4.37
CA SER A 346 -28.83 -8.05 -3.18
C SER A 346 -29.03 -7.26 -1.90
N LEU A 347 -28.98 -7.96 -0.76
CA LEU A 347 -29.20 -7.40 0.58
C LEU A 347 -30.53 -6.62 0.71
N GLY A 348 -31.59 -7.12 0.07
CA GLY A 348 -32.89 -6.45 0.07
C GLY A 348 -32.89 -5.10 -0.67
N GLY A 349 -32.04 -4.94 -1.67
CA GLY A 349 -31.89 -3.68 -2.44
C GLY A 349 -31.03 -2.61 -1.75
N THR A 350 -30.31 -2.96 -0.67
CA THR A 350 -29.48 -2.00 0.09
C THR A 350 -27.98 -2.18 -0.14
N ALA A 351 -27.59 -3.05 -1.09
CA ALA A 351 -26.19 -3.32 -1.39
C ALA A 351 -25.42 -2.07 -1.84
N LYS A 352 -24.16 -1.99 -1.43
CA LYS A 352 -23.23 -0.91 -1.74
C LYS A 352 -22.06 -1.44 -2.54
N ALA A 353 -21.40 -0.55 -3.27
CA ALA A 353 -20.17 -0.87 -3.99
C ALA A 353 -19.08 0.18 -3.75
N MET A 354 -17.83 -0.23 -3.96
CA MET A 354 -16.65 0.65 -3.90
C MET A 354 -15.86 0.54 -5.19
N VAL A 355 -15.43 1.67 -5.74
CA VAL A 355 -14.48 1.74 -6.86
C VAL A 355 -13.16 2.26 -6.32
N VAL A 356 -12.11 1.45 -6.43
CA VAL A 356 -10.76 1.78 -5.96
C VAL A 356 -9.93 2.28 -7.13
N THR A 357 -9.63 3.57 -7.15
CA THR A 357 -8.90 4.22 -8.24
C THR A 357 -7.42 4.41 -7.92
N ALA A 358 -6.58 4.49 -8.95
CA ALA A 358 -5.13 4.62 -8.82
C ALA A 358 -4.69 5.97 -8.25
N SER A 359 -5.48 7.04 -8.43
CA SER A 359 -5.11 8.40 -8.05
C SER A 359 -6.32 9.29 -7.76
N ARG A 360 -6.09 10.40 -7.05
CA ARG A 360 -7.12 11.42 -6.80
C ARG A 360 -7.72 12.01 -8.08
N PRO A 361 -6.93 12.38 -9.11
CA PRO A 361 -7.50 12.81 -10.39
C PRO A 361 -8.37 11.74 -11.04
N ALA A 362 -7.99 10.46 -10.97
CA ALA A 362 -8.81 9.37 -11.48
C ALA A 362 -10.16 9.30 -10.75
N ALA A 363 -10.19 9.39 -9.42
CA ALA A 363 -11.44 9.36 -8.66
C ALA A 363 -12.40 10.49 -9.05
N VAL A 364 -11.88 11.71 -9.24
CA VAL A 364 -12.67 12.86 -9.72
C VAL A 364 -13.21 12.62 -11.14
N LYS A 365 -12.37 12.17 -12.08
CA LYS A 365 -12.79 11.86 -13.45
C LYS A 365 -13.84 10.75 -13.48
N TYR A 366 -13.68 9.70 -12.67
CA TYR A 366 -14.70 8.66 -12.49
C TYR A 366 -16.03 9.25 -12.03
N LYS A 367 -16.02 10.13 -11.03
CA LYS A 367 -17.25 10.79 -10.52
C LYS A 367 -17.96 11.59 -11.60
N LEU A 368 -17.21 12.41 -12.34
CA LEU A 368 -17.77 13.21 -13.43
C LEU A 368 -18.36 12.35 -14.56
N GLU A 369 -17.68 11.27 -14.90
CA GLU A 369 -18.16 10.36 -15.95
C GLU A 369 -19.33 9.50 -15.47
N PHE A 370 -19.38 9.12 -14.20
CA PHE A 370 -20.55 8.46 -13.58
C PHE A 370 -21.80 9.31 -13.76
N GLU A 371 -21.73 10.60 -13.45
CA GLU A 371 -22.87 11.53 -13.60
C GLU A 371 -23.31 11.68 -15.03
N LYS A 372 -22.35 11.81 -15.95
CA LYS A 372 -22.65 11.89 -17.40
C LYS A 372 -23.34 10.62 -17.89
N TYR A 373 -22.83 9.43 -17.50
CA TYR A 373 -23.39 8.16 -17.94
C TYR A 373 -24.81 7.96 -17.39
N ILE A 374 -25.01 8.21 -16.11
CA ILE A 374 -26.32 8.11 -15.45
C ILE A 374 -27.34 9.05 -16.11
N ALA A 375 -26.96 10.30 -16.36
CA ALA A 375 -27.82 11.28 -17.05
C ALA A 375 -28.16 10.83 -18.47
N ARG A 376 -27.17 10.34 -19.24
CA ARG A 376 -27.37 9.85 -20.61
C ARG A 376 -28.32 8.66 -20.68
N LYS A 377 -28.26 7.75 -19.71
CA LYS A 377 -29.13 6.57 -19.62
C LYS A 377 -30.46 6.81 -18.91
N GLY A 378 -30.64 7.97 -18.27
CA GLY A 378 -31.85 8.31 -17.51
C GLY A 378 -32.00 7.47 -16.23
N TYR A 379 -30.91 7.02 -15.60
CA TYR A 379 -30.97 6.24 -14.37
C TYR A 379 -31.18 7.16 -13.17
N THR A 380 -32.14 6.82 -12.31
CA THR A 380 -32.51 7.62 -11.11
C THR A 380 -32.22 6.88 -9.79
N ASN A 381 -31.81 5.62 -9.87
CA ASN A 381 -31.68 4.73 -8.71
C ASN A 381 -30.22 4.34 -8.40
N ILE A 382 -29.25 5.01 -9.02
CA ILE A 382 -27.84 4.79 -8.73
C ILE A 382 -27.10 6.14 -8.70
N HIS A 383 -26.44 6.40 -7.58
CA HIS A 383 -25.64 7.61 -7.37
C HIS A 383 -24.32 7.26 -6.72
N ALA A 384 -23.26 8.01 -7.05
CA ALA A 384 -21.93 7.81 -6.52
C ALA A 384 -21.48 8.98 -5.64
N LEU A 385 -20.75 8.68 -4.57
CA LEU A 385 -19.95 9.65 -3.81
C LEU A 385 -18.47 9.45 -4.12
N VAL A 386 -17.66 10.49 -3.92
CA VAL A 386 -16.21 10.41 -4.08
C VAL A 386 -15.50 10.70 -2.76
N ALA A 387 -14.39 9.98 -2.50
CA ALA A 387 -13.58 10.13 -1.30
C ALA A 387 -12.08 10.27 -1.65
N PHE A 388 -11.53 11.45 -1.36
CA PHE A 388 -10.10 11.73 -1.50
C PHE A 388 -9.69 12.88 -0.58
N SER A 389 -8.39 13.00 -0.27
CA SER A 389 -7.89 14.06 0.61
C SER A 389 -7.30 15.22 -0.17
N GLY A 390 -7.56 16.46 0.30
CA GLY A 390 -7.00 17.69 -0.25
C GLY A 390 -7.65 18.15 -1.55
N LYS A 391 -6.94 18.99 -2.32
CA LYS A 391 -7.41 19.60 -3.57
C LYS A 391 -6.80 18.93 -4.78
N VAL A 392 -7.57 18.79 -5.85
CA VAL A 392 -7.15 18.24 -7.15
C VAL A 392 -7.50 19.23 -8.23
N THR A 393 -6.56 19.53 -9.15
CA THR A 393 -6.82 20.38 -10.31
C THR A 393 -6.90 19.51 -11.57
N ILE A 394 -7.98 19.65 -12.34
CA ILE A 394 -8.17 18.97 -13.63
C ILE A 394 -8.59 20.03 -14.65
N ASN A 395 -7.85 20.14 -15.75
CA ASN A 395 -8.08 21.13 -16.80
C ASN A 395 -8.18 22.59 -16.29
N GLY A 396 -7.37 22.92 -15.26
CA GLY A 396 -7.38 24.25 -14.61
C GLY A 396 -8.45 24.43 -13.53
N GLU A 397 -9.45 23.56 -13.43
CA GLU A 397 -10.51 23.63 -12.43
C GLU A 397 -10.15 22.89 -11.13
N PRO A 398 -10.35 23.52 -9.97
CA PRO A 398 -10.05 22.92 -8.69
C PRO A 398 -11.22 22.11 -8.13
N TYR A 399 -10.96 20.90 -7.69
CA TYR A 399 -11.93 20.00 -7.07
C TYR A 399 -11.54 19.63 -5.66
N THR A 400 -12.51 19.65 -4.73
CA THR A 400 -12.38 19.12 -3.38
C THR A 400 -13.48 18.08 -3.14
N GLU A 401 -13.27 17.16 -2.20
CA GLU A 401 -14.28 16.16 -1.85
C GLU A 401 -15.60 16.81 -1.48
N ALA A 402 -15.57 17.81 -0.58
CA ALA A 402 -16.75 18.53 -0.13
C ALA A 402 -17.46 19.29 -1.27
N GLY A 403 -16.68 19.91 -2.19
CA GLY A 403 -17.23 20.64 -3.32
C GLY A 403 -17.96 19.75 -4.32
N ILE A 404 -17.46 18.54 -4.57
CA ILE A 404 -18.09 17.59 -5.50
C ILE A 404 -19.29 16.89 -4.87
N ASN A 405 -19.20 16.48 -3.61
CA ASN A 405 -20.28 15.76 -2.94
C ASN A 405 -21.39 16.68 -2.43
N GLY A 406 -21.12 17.99 -2.24
CA GLY A 406 -22.08 18.98 -1.75
C GLY A 406 -22.27 19.02 -0.23
N PHE A 407 -21.38 18.35 0.54
CA PHE A 407 -21.39 18.32 2.00
C PHE A 407 -19.97 18.15 2.56
N SER A 408 -19.79 18.34 3.88
CA SER A 408 -18.47 18.24 4.51
C SER A 408 -17.93 16.80 4.52
N GLU A 409 -16.61 16.66 4.50
CA GLU A 409 -15.92 15.35 4.51
C GLU A 409 -16.29 14.47 5.70
N GLU A 410 -16.60 15.07 6.85
CA GLU A 410 -17.00 14.35 8.08
C GLU A 410 -18.32 13.61 7.92
N CYS A 411 -19.24 14.15 7.10
CA CYS A 411 -20.54 13.57 6.85
C CYS A 411 -20.53 12.40 5.87
N LEU A 412 -19.41 12.14 5.18
CA LEU A 412 -19.38 11.21 4.05
C LEU A 412 -19.86 9.80 4.42
N ARG A 413 -19.50 9.30 5.60
CA ARG A 413 -19.93 7.97 6.05
C ARG A 413 -21.43 7.90 6.24
N ASP A 414 -22.01 8.89 6.92
CA ASP A 414 -23.45 8.98 7.19
C ASP A 414 -24.23 9.16 5.87
N GLU A 415 -23.70 9.98 4.97
CA GLU A 415 -24.30 10.18 3.65
C GLU A 415 -24.23 8.91 2.80
N PHE A 416 -23.09 8.22 2.79
CA PHE A 416 -22.95 6.95 2.07
C PHE A 416 -23.87 5.86 2.65
N ASP A 417 -24.23 5.94 3.91
CA ASP A 417 -25.15 4.99 4.54
C ASP A 417 -26.61 5.14 4.07
N LYS A 418 -26.99 6.30 3.52
CA LYS A 418 -28.32 6.56 2.96
C LYS A 418 -28.62 5.66 1.76
N SER A 419 -29.91 5.39 1.55
CA SER A 419 -30.39 4.61 0.40
C SER A 419 -30.15 5.32 -0.94
N SER A 420 -29.98 6.65 -0.94
CA SER A 420 -29.74 7.45 -2.12
C SER A 420 -28.38 7.24 -2.80
N TYR A 421 -27.40 6.71 -2.07
CA TYR A 421 -26.05 6.51 -2.61
C TYR A 421 -25.64 5.04 -2.59
N GLN A 422 -25.26 4.49 -3.74
CA GLN A 422 -24.93 3.08 -3.91
C GLN A 422 -23.44 2.83 -4.08
N VAL A 423 -22.70 3.78 -4.67
CA VAL A 423 -21.31 3.59 -5.05
C VAL A 423 -20.40 4.63 -4.38
N LEU A 424 -19.26 4.19 -3.86
CA LEU A 424 -18.22 5.05 -3.31
C LEU A 424 -16.93 4.96 -4.15
N LEU A 425 -16.54 6.07 -4.75
CA LEU A 425 -15.32 6.19 -5.55
C LEU A 425 -14.18 6.64 -4.64
N VAL A 426 -13.12 5.84 -4.49
CA VAL A 426 -12.05 6.14 -3.52
C VAL A 426 -10.67 6.23 -4.18
N ALA A 427 -9.85 7.16 -3.68
CA ALA A 427 -8.42 7.24 -3.96
C ALA A 427 -7.63 7.27 -2.66
N ASN A 428 -7.04 6.18 -2.25
CA ASN A 428 -6.32 5.94 -0.99
C ASN A 428 -7.17 6.07 0.29
N LYS A 429 -8.06 7.06 0.38
CA LYS A 429 -9.00 7.25 1.50
C LYS A 429 -9.96 6.06 1.56
N TYR A 430 -10.24 5.52 2.76
CA TYR A 430 -11.12 4.37 3.01
C TYR A 430 -10.69 3.00 2.43
N GLN A 431 -9.54 2.87 1.82
CA GLN A 431 -8.98 1.56 1.47
C GLN A 431 -8.60 0.76 2.73
N THR A 432 -8.31 1.44 3.83
CA THR A 432 -8.13 0.88 5.17
C THR A 432 -9.03 1.61 6.16
N GLY A 433 -9.47 0.95 7.24
CA GLY A 433 -10.26 1.59 8.30
C GLY A 433 -11.72 1.93 7.96
N PHE A 434 -12.26 1.43 6.84
CA PHE A 434 -13.67 1.62 6.47
C PHE A 434 -14.48 0.35 6.74
N ASP A 435 -15.51 0.45 7.53
CA ASP A 435 -16.40 -0.64 7.90
C ASP A 435 -17.82 -0.37 7.37
N GLN A 436 -18.23 -1.14 6.36
CA GLN A 436 -19.57 -1.09 5.76
C GLN A 436 -20.05 -2.50 5.44
N PRO A 437 -20.88 -3.13 6.30
CA PRO A 437 -21.36 -4.49 6.10
C PRO A 437 -22.13 -4.69 4.79
N ARG A 438 -22.83 -3.65 4.30
CA ARG A 438 -23.58 -3.69 3.03
C ARG A 438 -22.71 -3.59 1.78
N LEU A 439 -21.39 -3.41 1.92
CA LEU A 439 -20.46 -3.38 0.78
C LEU A 439 -20.38 -4.78 0.17
N ALA A 440 -21.01 -4.99 -0.98
CA ALA A 440 -21.13 -6.28 -1.66
C ALA A 440 -20.27 -6.36 -2.94
N ALA A 441 -19.87 -5.23 -3.53
CA ALA A 441 -19.03 -5.23 -4.73
C ALA A 441 -17.84 -4.28 -4.60
N MET A 442 -16.72 -4.65 -5.21
CA MET A 442 -15.54 -3.81 -5.35
C MET A 442 -15.01 -3.84 -6.79
N TYR A 443 -14.72 -2.67 -7.32
CA TYR A 443 -14.20 -2.46 -8.67
C TYR A 443 -12.80 -1.87 -8.56
N ILE A 444 -11.78 -2.59 -9.04
CA ILE A 444 -10.39 -2.26 -8.81
C ILE A 444 -9.75 -1.69 -10.08
N ASP A 445 -9.45 -0.40 -10.09
CA ASP A 445 -8.63 0.26 -11.11
C ASP A 445 -7.33 0.80 -10.50
N LYS A 446 -6.68 -0.05 -9.70
CA LYS A 446 -5.42 0.24 -9.03
C LYS A 446 -4.56 -1.01 -8.95
N LYS A 447 -3.24 -0.85 -9.16
CA LYS A 447 -2.31 -1.97 -8.91
C LYS A 447 -2.21 -2.23 -7.41
N LEU A 448 -2.59 -3.44 -6.99
CA LEU A 448 -2.53 -3.92 -5.62
C LEU A 448 -1.40 -4.96 -5.50
N ARG A 449 -0.68 -4.96 -4.37
CA ARG A 449 0.42 -5.90 -4.12
C ARG A 449 0.49 -6.28 -2.64
N GLY A 450 0.81 -7.54 -2.35
CA GLY A 450 1.04 -8.06 -0.99
C GLY A 450 -0.02 -7.61 0.01
N VAL A 451 0.39 -7.08 1.16
CA VAL A 451 -0.49 -6.61 2.24
C VAL A 451 -1.58 -5.65 1.76
N SER A 452 -1.25 -4.74 0.83
CA SER A 452 -2.24 -3.77 0.31
C SER A 452 -3.41 -4.43 -0.44
N ALA A 453 -3.17 -5.56 -1.13
CA ALA A 453 -4.23 -6.33 -1.77
C ALA A 453 -5.18 -6.92 -0.72
N VAL A 454 -4.64 -7.61 0.27
CA VAL A 454 -5.42 -8.24 1.34
C VAL A 454 -6.24 -7.21 2.10
N GLN A 455 -5.64 -6.09 2.52
CA GLN A 455 -6.32 -5.05 3.27
C GLN A 455 -7.44 -4.35 2.51
N THR A 456 -7.22 -4.09 1.22
CA THR A 456 -8.23 -3.43 0.38
C THR A 456 -9.40 -4.37 0.14
N LEU A 457 -9.15 -5.60 -0.29
CA LEU A 457 -10.19 -6.57 -0.66
C LEU A 457 -10.96 -7.08 0.58
N SER A 458 -10.30 -7.22 1.73
CA SER A 458 -10.94 -7.63 2.99
C SER A 458 -11.98 -6.63 3.52
N ARG A 459 -12.19 -5.47 2.87
CA ARG A 459 -13.33 -4.60 3.20
C ARG A 459 -14.68 -5.24 2.80
N LEU A 460 -14.65 -6.19 1.87
CA LEU A 460 -15.84 -6.95 1.46
C LEU A 460 -16.21 -8.10 2.41
N ASN A 461 -15.28 -8.56 3.24
CA ASN A 461 -15.41 -9.80 4.01
C ASN A 461 -16.44 -9.77 5.14
N ARG A 462 -17.04 -8.60 5.47
CA ARG A 462 -18.04 -8.48 6.51
C ARG A 462 -19.33 -9.20 6.15
N ILE A 463 -19.83 -10.02 7.05
CA ILE A 463 -21.19 -10.56 6.96
C ILE A 463 -22.24 -9.47 7.17
N CYS A 464 -23.44 -9.66 6.66
CA CYS A 464 -24.54 -8.68 6.77
C CYS A 464 -25.87 -9.38 7.16
N PRO A 465 -25.99 -9.92 8.38
CA PRO A 465 -27.23 -10.56 8.81
C PRO A 465 -28.42 -9.59 8.76
N PRO A 466 -29.64 -10.06 8.42
CA PRO A 466 -30.04 -11.47 8.20
C PRO A 466 -29.77 -11.97 6.76
N TYR A 467 -29.12 -11.22 5.93
CA TYR A 467 -28.92 -11.55 4.51
C TYR A 467 -27.74 -12.49 4.31
N ASP A 468 -27.88 -13.42 3.35
CA ASP A 468 -26.78 -14.18 2.78
C ASP A 468 -26.07 -13.30 1.75
N LYS A 469 -24.95 -12.69 2.16
CA LYS A 469 -24.21 -11.74 1.34
C LYS A 469 -23.24 -12.46 0.42
N ARG A 470 -23.33 -12.18 -0.89
CA ARG A 470 -22.33 -12.54 -1.88
C ARG A 470 -21.45 -11.35 -2.22
N THR A 471 -20.17 -11.60 -2.42
CA THR A 471 -19.18 -10.57 -2.78
C THR A 471 -18.82 -10.67 -4.25
N PHE A 472 -18.58 -9.52 -4.91
CA PHE A 472 -18.17 -9.43 -6.31
C PHE A 472 -16.95 -8.52 -6.43
N ILE A 473 -15.93 -8.99 -7.12
CA ILE A 473 -14.76 -8.17 -7.44
C ILE A 473 -14.54 -8.17 -8.95
N LEU A 474 -14.51 -6.99 -9.56
CA LEU A 474 -14.04 -6.77 -10.92
C LEU A 474 -12.72 -6.00 -10.89
N ASP A 475 -11.68 -6.57 -11.45
CA ASP A 475 -10.33 -6.01 -11.41
C ASP A 475 -9.82 -5.69 -12.81
N PHE A 476 -9.51 -4.41 -13.07
CA PHE A 476 -9.01 -3.90 -14.35
C PHE A 476 -7.47 -3.81 -14.41
N LYS A 477 -6.76 -4.12 -13.31
CA LYS A 477 -5.32 -3.84 -13.20
C LYS A 477 -4.47 -5.03 -12.76
N ASN A 478 -5.04 -5.97 -12.02
CA ASN A 478 -4.28 -7.06 -11.43
C ASN A 478 -4.60 -8.39 -12.11
N LYS A 479 -3.65 -9.31 -12.06
CA LYS A 479 -3.88 -10.70 -12.47
C LYS A 479 -4.38 -11.50 -11.28
N ALA A 480 -5.24 -12.48 -11.51
CA ALA A 480 -5.77 -13.34 -10.46
C ALA A 480 -4.67 -14.06 -9.67
N GLU A 481 -3.64 -14.55 -10.37
CA GLU A 481 -2.52 -15.25 -9.76
C GLU A 481 -1.70 -14.34 -8.82
N ASP A 482 -1.54 -13.04 -9.16
CA ASP A 482 -0.82 -12.07 -8.32
C ASP A 482 -1.60 -11.82 -7.02
N ILE A 483 -2.92 -11.78 -7.09
CA ILE A 483 -3.80 -11.60 -5.93
C ILE A 483 -3.79 -12.86 -5.05
N LEU A 484 -3.91 -14.05 -5.63
CA LEU A 484 -3.79 -15.32 -4.88
C LEU A 484 -2.45 -15.40 -4.15
N LYS A 485 -1.34 -15.08 -4.83
CA LYS A 485 -0.01 -15.01 -4.20
C LYS A 485 0.07 -13.98 -3.07
N ALA A 486 -0.69 -12.89 -3.17
CA ALA A 486 -0.73 -11.88 -2.11
C ALA A 486 -1.52 -12.34 -0.88
N PHE A 487 -2.55 -13.17 -1.03
CA PHE A 487 -3.36 -13.74 0.05
C PHE A 487 -2.72 -14.95 0.73
N ALA A 488 -2.01 -15.79 -0.05
CA ALA A 488 -1.46 -17.05 0.43
C ALA A 488 -0.68 -16.97 1.77
N PRO A 489 0.19 -15.97 2.03
CA PRO A 489 0.92 -15.87 3.28
C PRO A 489 0.05 -15.59 4.51
N PHE A 490 -1.16 -15.01 4.32
CA PHE A 490 -2.04 -14.56 5.41
C PHE A 490 -3.29 -15.44 5.56
N TYR A 491 -3.36 -16.51 4.78
CA TYR A 491 -4.53 -17.41 4.79
C TYR A 491 -4.53 -18.35 6.00
N GLU A 492 -3.35 -18.83 6.37
CA GLU A 492 -3.10 -19.61 7.58
C GLU A 492 -2.09 -18.92 8.50
N GLU A 493 -1.17 -19.64 9.10
CA GLU A 493 -0.11 -19.09 9.94
C GLU A 493 1.00 -18.46 9.11
N THR A 494 1.48 -17.30 9.54
CA THR A 494 2.60 -16.60 8.92
C THR A 494 3.88 -16.85 9.69
N GLU A 495 4.88 -17.48 9.07
CA GLU A 495 6.19 -17.76 9.66
C GLU A 495 7.30 -16.91 9.01
N LEU A 496 8.29 -16.53 9.80
CA LEU A 496 9.48 -15.84 9.34
C LEU A 496 10.68 -16.79 9.37
N PHE A 497 11.19 -17.14 8.18
CA PHE A 497 12.32 -18.06 8.03
C PHE A 497 13.69 -17.37 8.08
N ASP A 498 13.81 -16.19 7.46
CA ASP A 498 15.06 -15.46 7.39
C ASP A 498 14.97 -14.11 8.10
N THR A 499 15.95 -13.80 8.94
CA THR A 499 16.06 -12.50 9.62
C THR A 499 17.20 -11.69 8.98
N ILE A 500 17.10 -10.34 9.02
CA ILE A 500 18.22 -9.48 8.62
C ILE A 500 19.37 -9.74 9.61
N SER A 501 20.51 -10.13 9.07
CA SER A 501 21.71 -10.40 9.84
C SER A 501 22.69 -9.22 9.75
N PRO A 502 23.63 -9.09 10.71
CA PRO A 502 24.71 -8.10 10.61
C PRO A 502 25.55 -8.24 9.31
N SER A 503 25.66 -9.46 8.76
CA SER A 503 26.39 -9.71 7.50
C SER A 503 25.68 -9.07 6.30
N ASP A 504 24.34 -8.95 6.30
CA ASP A 504 23.60 -8.31 5.21
C ASP A 504 23.78 -6.79 5.23
N ILE A 505 23.92 -6.21 6.43
CA ILE A 505 24.23 -4.78 6.57
C ILE A 505 25.64 -4.49 6.06
N ARG A 506 26.63 -5.34 6.37
CA ARG A 506 28.00 -5.17 5.87
C ARG A 506 28.09 -5.23 4.35
N LYS A 507 27.36 -6.12 3.70
CA LYS A 507 27.30 -6.15 2.22
C LYS A 507 26.77 -4.83 1.64
N LEU A 508 25.76 -4.22 2.27
CA LEU A 508 25.25 -2.92 1.85
C LEU A 508 26.25 -1.79 2.10
N GLU A 509 27.02 -1.88 3.16
CA GLU A 509 28.13 -0.97 3.47
C GLU A 509 29.21 -1.06 2.42
N GLU A 510 29.69 -2.27 2.08
CA GLU A 510 30.65 -2.55 1.02
C GLU A 510 30.17 -2.03 -0.36
N GLU A 511 28.86 -2.20 -0.66
CA GLU A 511 28.25 -1.64 -1.88
C GLU A 511 28.33 -0.10 -1.90
N ILE A 512 28.16 0.57 -0.76
CA ILE A 512 28.26 2.05 -0.68
C ILE A 512 29.74 2.49 -0.81
N GLU A 513 30.65 1.78 -0.14
CA GLU A 513 32.09 2.05 -0.21
C GLU A 513 32.66 1.90 -1.62
N PHE A 514 32.17 0.94 -2.40
CA PHE A 514 32.55 0.73 -3.81
C PHE A 514 32.42 1.99 -4.65
N TYR A 515 31.51 2.88 -4.33
CA TYR A 515 31.32 4.13 -5.09
C TYR A 515 32.29 5.24 -4.72
N ASP A 516 33.10 5.08 -3.66
CA ASP A 516 34.11 6.04 -3.17
C ASP A 516 33.55 7.46 -2.98
N ILE A 517 32.39 7.55 -2.32
CA ILE A 517 31.68 8.82 -2.08
C ILE A 517 31.78 9.31 -0.63
N LEU A 518 32.31 8.48 0.27
CA LEU A 518 32.40 8.72 1.70
C LEU A 518 33.86 8.82 2.16
N THR A 519 34.09 9.66 3.16
CA THR A 519 35.39 9.78 3.84
C THR A 519 35.15 9.64 5.34
N GLU A 520 35.87 8.76 6.04
CA GLU A 520 35.68 8.53 7.47
C GLU A 520 35.84 9.81 8.31
N ASN A 521 36.84 10.64 7.98
CA ASN A 521 37.04 11.92 8.65
C ASN A 521 35.81 12.86 8.52
N ASP A 522 35.13 12.86 7.36
CA ASP A 522 33.92 13.68 7.16
C ASP A 522 32.73 13.13 7.97
N ILE A 523 32.65 11.80 8.11
CA ILE A 523 31.64 11.11 8.92
C ILE A 523 31.85 11.42 10.41
N ASP A 524 33.07 11.35 10.90
CA ASP A 524 33.44 11.63 12.30
C ASP A 524 33.16 13.10 12.64
N GLU A 525 33.67 14.04 11.83
CA GLU A 525 33.43 15.48 12.04
C GLU A 525 31.94 15.81 12.00
N PHE A 526 31.16 15.17 11.11
CA PHE A 526 29.73 15.37 11.04
C PHE A 526 29.03 14.91 12.33
N ASN A 527 29.39 13.73 12.84
CA ASN A 527 28.81 13.20 14.08
C ASN A 527 29.21 14.05 15.30
N ASP A 528 30.45 14.52 15.40
CA ASP A 528 30.87 15.43 16.45
C ASP A 528 30.03 16.71 16.47
N LEU A 529 29.77 17.29 15.31
CA LEU A 529 28.88 18.43 15.16
C LEU A 529 27.42 18.08 15.43
N LEU A 530 26.98 16.87 15.07
CA LEU A 530 25.59 16.42 15.27
C LEU A 530 25.24 16.31 16.76
N TYR A 531 26.17 15.86 17.59
CA TYR A 531 25.93 15.63 19.02
C TYR A 531 26.26 16.85 19.93
N LEU A 532 26.53 18.01 19.34
CA LEU A 532 26.65 19.24 20.12
C LEU A 532 25.30 19.67 20.70
N PRO A 533 25.22 20.04 21.99
CA PRO A 533 23.96 20.46 22.65
C PRO A 533 23.32 21.69 22.00
N LYS A 534 24.15 22.65 21.59
CA LYS A 534 23.73 23.85 20.84
C LYS A 534 24.70 24.08 19.68
N ARG A 535 24.16 24.19 18.47
CA ARG A 535 24.93 24.43 17.26
C ARG A 535 24.82 25.86 16.79
N THR A 536 25.96 26.51 16.58
CA THR A 536 26.05 27.81 15.95
C THR A 536 25.73 27.76 14.47
N SER A 537 25.41 28.90 13.85
CA SER A 537 25.18 28.98 12.41
C SER A 537 26.37 28.48 11.56
N LYS A 538 27.61 28.77 12.04
CA LYS A 538 28.82 28.24 11.37
C LYS A 538 28.94 26.73 11.43
N GLN A 539 28.61 26.10 12.55
CA GLN A 539 28.63 24.64 12.71
C GLN A 539 27.59 23.99 11.86
N LYS A 540 26.37 24.53 11.80
CA LYS A 540 25.32 24.05 10.88
C LYS A 540 25.79 24.14 9.40
N GLN A 541 26.41 25.29 9.04
CA GLN A 541 26.95 25.46 7.69
C GLN A 541 28.07 24.45 7.38
N ARG A 542 28.91 24.13 8.39
CA ARG A 542 29.97 23.11 8.23
C ARG A 542 29.38 21.73 7.98
N MET A 543 28.36 21.32 8.73
CA MET A 543 27.66 20.05 8.49
C MET A 543 27.14 19.98 7.04
N TRP A 544 26.50 21.04 6.54
CA TRP A 544 26.04 21.11 5.15
C TRP A 544 27.18 21.01 4.14
N THR A 545 28.34 21.61 4.43
CA THR A 545 29.51 21.53 3.56
C THR A 545 30.04 20.09 3.45
N LEU A 546 30.04 19.33 4.56
CA LEU A 546 30.44 17.94 4.58
C LEU A 546 29.50 17.07 3.73
N LEU A 547 28.19 17.27 3.87
CA LEU A 547 27.18 16.54 3.06
C LEU A 547 27.25 16.92 1.58
N ASP A 548 27.43 18.21 1.24
CA ASP A 548 27.52 18.68 -0.15
C ASP A 548 28.78 18.16 -0.84
N LYS A 549 29.88 17.93 -0.10
CA LYS A 549 31.08 17.28 -0.63
C LYS A 549 30.75 15.88 -1.17
N ALA A 550 30.13 15.03 -0.36
CA ALA A 550 29.70 13.70 -0.78
C ALA A 550 28.64 13.75 -1.90
N ALA A 551 27.68 14.66 -1.79
CA ALA A 551 26.64 14.85 -2.81
C ALA A 551 27.23 15.27 -4.17
N ARG A 552 28.31 16.07 -4.19
CA ARG A 552 29.02 16.44 -5.42
C ARG A 552 29.72 15.24 -6.06
N GLU A 553 30.32 14.35 -5.26
CA GLU A 553 30.92 13.12 -5.78
C GLU A 553 29.84 12.23 -6.43
N VAL A 554 28.68 12.11 -5.81
CA VAL A 554 27.54 11.40 -6.42
C VAL A 554 27.09 12.07 -7.72
N ARG A 555 27.01 13.41 -7.79
CA ARG A 555 26.58 14.14 -9.01
C ARG A 555 27.56 14.00 -10.17
N LYS A 556 28.85 13.67 -9.91
CA LYS A 556 29.84 13.40 -10.97
C LYS A 556 29.63 12.04 -11.65
N LYS A 557 28.96 11.11 -11.00
CA LYS A 557 28.64 9.79 -11.53
C LYS A 557 27.54 9.90 -12.59
N ASN A 558 27.42 8.89 -13.46
CA ASN A 558 26.32 8.84 -14.41
C ASN A 558 24.96 8.71 -13.70
N ILE A 559 23.88 9.00 -14.40
CA ILE A 559 22.52 9.02 -13.80
C ILE A 559 22.13 7.65 -13.22
N GLU A 560 22.54 6.55 -13.86
CA GLU A 560 22.26 5.18 -13.40
C GLU A 560 22.96 4.90 -12.07
N GLU A 561 24.23 5.26 -11.96
CA GLU A 561 24.99 5.15 -10.71
C GLU A 561 24.41 6.03 -9.61
N GLN A 562 24.00 7.26 -9.90
CA GLN A 562 23.35 8.14 -8.92
C GLN A 562 22.07 7.49 -8.34
N PHE A 563 21.22 6.89 -9.18
CA PHE A 563 20.03 6.15 -8.73
C PHE A 563 20.39 4.90 -7.93
N ALA A 564 21.42 4.14 -8.35
CA ALA A 564 21.91 2.97 -7.66
C ALA A 564 22.40 3.35 -6.24
N ILE A 565 23.26 4.35 -6.13
CA ILE A 565 23.80 4.88 -4.87
C ILE A 565 22.66 5.28 -3.93
N ARG A 566 21.73 6.10 -4.39
CA ARG A 566 20.59 6.56 -3.57
C ARG A 566 19.73 5.37 -3.11
N THR A 567 19.55 4.37 -3.95
CA THR A 567 18.79 3.17 -3.62
C THR A 567 19.50 2.32 -2.57
N THR A 568 20.80 2.11 -2.73
CA THR A 568 21.63 1.33 -1.78
C THR A 568 21.68 2.05 -0.41
N ILE A 569 21.87 3.37 -0.39
CA ILE A 569 21.80 4.15 0.86
C ILE A 569 20.44 3.97 1.57
N ARG A 570 19.32 4.09 0.87
CA ARG A 570 17.99 3.89 1.46
C ARG A 570 17.79 2.47 2.00
N ARG A 571 18.32 1.47 1.31
CA ARG A 571 18.31 0.07 1.77
C ARG A 571 19.12 -0.08 3.05
N PHE A 572 20.32 0.47 3.08
CA PHE A 572 21.18 0.46 4.25
C PHE A 572 20.48 1.13 5.45
N LEU A 573 19.96 2.35 5.30
CA LEU A 573 19.25 3.07 6.35
C LEU A 573 18.09 2.27 6.92
N LYS A 574 17.25 1.69 6.05
CA LYS A 574 16.10 0.89 6.47
C LYS A 574 16.52 -0.40 7.19
N SER A 575 17.51 -1.09 6.66
CA SER A 575 17.98 -2.36 7.21
C SER A 575 18.70 -2.16 8.53
N TYR A 576 19.51 -1.13 8.64
CA TYR A 576 20.22 -0.80 9.89
C TYR A 576 19.26 -0.34 10.99
N CYS A 577 18.35 0.58 10.69
CA CYS A 577 17.30 1.02 11.61
C CYS A 577 16.52 -0.18 12.17
N PHE A 578 16.21 -1.13 11.31
CA PHE A 578 15.53 -2.35 11.69
C PHE A 578 16.40 -3.26 12.58
N LEU A 579 17.68 -3.44 12.25
CA LEU A 579 18.60 -4.28 13.02
C LEU A 579 18.76 -3.80 14.46
N ILE A 580 18.93 -2.48 14.67
CA ILE A 580 19.09 -1.91 16.02
C ILE A 580 17.84 -2.02 16.88
N GLN A 581 16.65 -2.09 16.28
CA GLN A 581 15.39 -2.30 17.00
C GLN A 581 15.17 -3.78 17.36
N ALA A 582 15.59 -4.68 16.46
CA ALA A 582 15.33 -6.11 16.59
C ALA A 582 16.39 -6.85 17.42
N THR A 583 17.59 -6.28 17.56
CA THR A 583 18.74 -6.95 18.20
C THR A 583 19.55 -5.96 19.05
N CYS A 584 20.32 -6.50 19.99
CA CYS A 584 21.29 -5.70 20.74
C CYS A 584 22.62 -5.54 19.97
N TYR A 585 22.55 -5.33 18.65
CA TYR A 585 23.74 -5.21 17.82
C TYR A 585 24.49 -3.89 18.08
N GLU A 586 25.73 -3.98 18.53
CA GLU A 586 26.57 -2.83 18.87
C GLU A 586 27.71 -2.66 17.87
N ASN A 587 27.67 -1.58 17.09
CA ASN A 587 28.76 -1.13 16.23
C ASN A 587 28.70 0.39 16.08
N LEU A 588 29.68 1.07 16.71
CA LEU A 588 29.74 2.52 16.77
C LEU A 588 29.95 3.14 15.40
N GLU A 589 30.92 2.62 14.63
CA GLU A 589 31.27 3.17 13.32
C GLU A 589 30.09 3.07 12.34
N LEU A 590 29.41 1.93 12.37
CA LEU A 590 28.21 1.74 11.53
C LEU A 590 27.09 2.71 11.91
N HIS A 591 26.96 3.08 13.19
CA HIS A 591 25.98 4.06 13.63
C HIS A 591 26.32 5.49 13.22
N LYS A 592 27.60 5.87 13.31
CA LYS A 592 28.08 7.15 12.80
C LYS A 592 27.80 7.26 11.28
N ARG A 593 28.06 6.20 10.53
CA ARG A 593 27.77 6.11 9.09
C ARG A 593 26.26 6.19 8.80
N TYR A 594 25.43 5.52 9.60
CA TYR A 594 23.97 5.65 9.52
C TYR A 594 23.51 7.09 9.69
N ASN A 595 23.99 7.79 10.70
CA ASN A 595 23.66 9.18 10.95
C ASN A 595 24.02 10.08 9.77
N TYR A 596 25.24 9.94 9.24
CA TYR A 596 25.70 10.71 8.09
C TYR A 596 24.84 10.48 6.85
N LEU A 597 24.59 9.21 6.51
CA LEU A 597 23.79 8.81 5.37
C LEU A 597 22.32 9.22 5.46
N LEU A 598 21.76 9.29 6.68
CA LEU A 598 20.39 9.74 6.91
C LEU A 598 20.17 11.19 6.45
N TYR A 599 21.19 12.03 6.62
CA TYR A 599 21.17 13.40 6.14
C TYR A 599 21.60 13.50 4.67
N LEU A 600 22.63 12.75 4.26
CA LEU A 600 23.11 12.78 2.88
C LEU A 600 22.02 12.40 1.87
N VAL A 601 21.21 11.38 2.14
CA VAL A 601 20.14 10.92 1.22
C VAL A 601 19.13 12.01 0.87
N LYS A 602 18.95 13.01 1.76
CA LYS A 602 18.05 14.15 1.55
C LYS A 602 18.64 15.16 0.56
N GLU A 603 19.98 15.25 0.51
CA GLU A 603 20.73 16.13 -0.39
C GLU A 603 20.94 15.53 -1.79
N LEU A 604 20.71 14.22 -1.94
CA LEU A 604 20.77 13.52 -3.22
C LEU A 604 19.46 13.73 -4.00
N ASP A 605 19.16 15.00 -4.34
CA ASP A 605 18.06 15.30 -5.24
C ASP A 605 18.51 15.05 -6.69
N ILE A 606 18.30 13.81 -7.14
CA ILE A 606 18.53 13.43 -8.54
C ILE A 606 17.37 14.01 -9.34
N LYS A 607 17.57 15.18 -9.91
CA LYS A 607 16.67 15.74 -10.90
C LYS A 607 16.69 14.80 -12.10
N GLY A 608 15.77 13.86 -12.12
CA GLY A 608 15.48 13.07 -13.32
C GLY A 608 15.25 14.04 -14.47
N GLY A 609 15.97 13.84 -15.58
CA GLY A 609 16.04 14.74 -16.69
C GLY A 609 14.70 15.30 -17.15
N ASN A 610 14.76 16.45 -17.78
CA ASN A 610 13.74 17.30 -18.36
C ASN A 610 12.31 16.88 -18.06
N ASP A 611 11.62 17.68 -17.26
CA ASP A 611 10.18 17.55 -17.05
C ASP A 611 9.47 17.81 -18.38
N PHE A 612 9.29 16.71 -19.16
CA PHE A 612 8.60 16.76 -20.45
C PHE A 612 7.15 16.32 -20.27
N ASP A 613 6.23 17.05 -20.89
CA ASP A 613 4.86 16.59 -20.99
C ASP A 613 4.77 15.52 -22.09
N ILE A 614 4.24 14.35 -21.75
CA ILE A 614 4.04 13.23 -22.68
C ILE A 614 2.71 13.38 -23.44
N ALA A 615 1.75 14.15 -22.89
CA ALA A 615 0.42 14.24 -23.43
C ALA A 615 0.40 14.82 -24.87
N ASP A 616 1.29 15.79 -25.15
CA ASP A 616 1.40 16.42 -26.47
C ASP A 616 2.23 15.59 -27.47
N LYS A 617 2.89 14.52 -27.02
CA LYS A 617 3.82 13.72 -27.84
C LYS A 617 3.24 12.41 -28.33
N ILE A 618 2.12 11.98 -27.78
CA ILE A 618 1.48 10.71 -28.11
C ILE A 618 -0.02 10.89 -28.32
N THR A 619 -0.57 10.06 -29.20
CA THR A 619 -2.01 9.86 -29.35
C THR A 619 -2.36 8.43 -29.01
N VAL A 620 -3.59 8.20 -28.54
CA VAL A 620 -4.06 6.85 -28.19
C VAL A 620 -5.29 6.54 -29.03
N SER A 621 -5.30 5.32 -29.57
CA SER A 621 -6.39 4.81 -30.37
C SER A 621 -6.81 3.41 -29.90
N GLY A 622 -8.04 3.04 -30.19
CA GLY A 622 -8.50 1.66 -30.07
C GLY A 622 -8.61 1.13 -28.65
N PHE A 623 -9.17 1.88 -27.70
CA PHE A 623 -9.45 1.34 -26.36
C PHE A 623 -10.48 0.20 -26.43
N LYS A 624 -10.14 -0.94 -25.81
CA LYS A 624 -11.03 -2.10 -25.63
C LYS A 624 -10.85 -2.66 -24.23
N GLN A 625 -11.97 -2.88 -23.54
CA GLN A 625 -12.00 -3.63 -22.28
C GLN A 625 -12.45 -5.06 -22.56
N GLU A 626 -11.71 -6.04 -22.07
CA GLU A 626 -12.02 -7.45 -22.28
C GLU A 626 -11.91 -8.23 -20.98
N GLN A 627 -12.90 -9.06 -20.68
CA GLN A 627 -12.87 -9.96 -19.55
C GLN A 627 -11.88 -11.10 -19.84
N THR A 628 -10.87 -11.25 -18.98
CA THR A 628 -9.77 -12.19 -19.22
C THR A 628 -9.79 -13.42 -18.32
N GLY A 629 -10.52 -13.38 -17.22
CA GLY A 629 -10.60 -14.50 -16.29
C GLY A 629 -11.75 -14.38 -15.32
N VAL A 630 -12.20 -15.52 -14.84
CA VAL A 630 -13.17 -15.64 -13.74
C VAL A 630 -12.61 -16.65 -12.76
N MET A 631 -12.50 -16.25 -11.50
CA MET A 631 -12.12 -17.12 -10.40
C MET A 631 -13.35 -17.31 -9.51
N MET A 632 -13.76 -18.56 -9.35
CA MET A 632 -14.86 -18.93 -8.46
C MET A 632 -14.34 -19.90 -7.41
N ASN A 633 -14.60 -19.62 -6.14
CA ASN A 633 -14.23 -20.46 -4.99
C ASN A 633 -12.78 -20.97 -5.11
N PRO A 634 -11.76 -20.06 -5.17
CA PRO A 634 -10.39 -20.50 -5.34
C PRO A 634 -9.93 -21.30 -4.13
N ASP A 635 -9.27 -22.43 -4.39
CA ASP A 635 -8.52 -23.12 -3.35
C ASP A 635 -7.21 -22.33 -3.12
N ILE A 636 -7.13 -21.70 -1.97
CA ILE A 636 -5.96 -20.90 -1.60
C ILE A 636 -4.98 -21.85 -0.91
N GLU A 637 -3.99 -22.32 -1.64
CA GLU A 637 -2.86 -23.03 -1.04
C GLU A 637 -2.15 -22.08 -0.07
N SER A 638 -2.11 -22.42 1.21
CA SER A 638 -1.37 -21.66 2.19
C SER A 638 0.13 -21.79 1.93
N LYS A 639 0.83 -20.67 1.92
CA LYS A 639 2.29 -20.62 1.90
C LYS A 639 2.73 -19.75 3.07
N PRO A 640 2.96 -20.37 4.25
CA PRO A 640 3.27 -19.65 5.47
C PRO A 640 4.61 -18.90 5.40
N GLU A 641 5.46 -19.21 4.42
CA GLU A 641 6.81 -18.68 4.30
C GLU A 641 6.85 -17.21 3.86
N LEU A 642 7.00 -16.31 4.83
CA LEU A 642 7.54 -14.98 4.54
C LEU A 642 9.08 -15.03 4.63
N LYS A 643 9.75 -14.87 3.50
CA LYS A 643 11.20 -14.64 3.48
C LYS A 643 11.44 -13.15 3.69
N MET A 644 12.13 -12.81 4.78
CA MET A 644 12.86 -11.56 4.81
C MET A 644 14.04 -11.71 3.84
N LYS A 645 13.78 -11.55 2.58
CA LYS A 645 14.89 -11.13 1.72
C LYS A 645 15.30 -9.78 2.29
N ALA A 646 16.57 -9.67 2.76
CA ALA A 646 17.24 -8.38 2.74
C ALA A 646 16.74 -7.71 1.47
N PRO A 647 16.14 -6.49 1.52
CA PRO A 647 15.44 -5.96 0.38
C PRO A 647 16.39 -6.03 -0.80
N GLN A 648 16.39 -7.21 -1.48
CA GLN A 648 17.03 -7.29 -2.78
C GLN A 648 16.28 -6.26 -3.57
N PRO A 649 16.97 -5.31 -4.20
CA PRO A 649 16.32 -4.58 -5.24
C PRO A 649 15.70 -5.66 -6.14
N ALA A 650 14.48 -5.53 -6.51
CA ALA A 650 14.21 -5.63 -7.91
C ALA A 650 15.33 -4.79 -8.49
N GLN A 651 16.37 -5.41 -9.10
CA GLN A 651 17.38 -4.63 -9.78
C GLN A 651 16.58 -3.56 -10.49
N PRO A 652 16.71 -2.27 -10.14
CA PRO A 652 15.99 -1.27 -10.88
C PRO A 652 16.48 -1.55 -12.29
N GLU A 653 15.56 -1.91 -13.19
CA GLU A 653 15.90 -1.91 -14.61
C GLU A 653 16.59 -0.58 -14.78
N ALA A 654 17.88 -0.62 -15.15
CA ALA A 654 18.69 0.57 -15.22
C ALA A 654 17.94 1.56 -16.12
N GLU A 655 17.80 2.81 -15.68
CA GLU A 655 17.09 3.83 -16.45
C GLU A 655 17.87 4.02 -17.76
N GLN A 656 17.37 3.46 -18.86
CA GLN A 656 17.98 3.55 -20.17
C GLN A 656 17.35 4.67 -20.97
N LEU A 657 18.19 5.47 -21.64
CA LEU A 657 17.72 6.38 -22.66
C LEU A 657 17.29 5.56 -23.88
N LYS A 658 16.06 5.74 -24.33
CA LYS A 658 15.48 5.11 -25.52
C LYS A 658 14.72 6.13 -26.35
N MET A 659 14.75 5.98 -27.66
CA MET A 659 13.90 6.76 -28.56
C MET A 659 12.43 6.57 -28.21
N LEU A 660 11.61 7.61 -28.34
CA LEU A 660 10.18 7.57 -28.04
C LEU A 660 9.46 6.49 -28.87
N SER A 661 9.83 6.33 -30.13
CA SER A 661 9.31 5.29 -31.04
C SER A 661 9.51 3.88 -30.48
N VAL A 662 10.71 3.58 -29.96
CA VAL A 662 11.03 2.27 -29.36
C VAL A 662 10.22 2.03 -28.10
N ILE A 663 10.05 3.06 -27.26
CA ILE A 663 9.22 2.97 -26.05
C ILE A 663 7.74 2.71 -26.41
N ILE A 664 7.23 3.37 -27.43
CA ILE A 664 5.86 3.17 -27.93
C ILE A 664 5.68 1.74 -28.45
N GLU A 665 6.64 1.22 -29.22
CA GLU A 665 6.60 -0.14 -29.74
C GLU A 665 6.60 -1.19 -28.62
N GLU A 666 7.44 -1.02 -27.60
CA GLU A 666 7.46 -1.89 -26.41
C GLU A 666 6.10 -1.90 -25.68
N ILE A 667 5.47 -0.73 -25.54
CA ILE A 667 4.15 -0.62 -24.91
C ILE A 667 3.06 -1.26 -25.77
N ASN A 668 3.05 -0.99 -27.06
CA ASN A 668 2.08 -1.57 -27.98
C ASN A 668 2.17 -3.11 -28.06
N THR A 669 3.38 -3.66 -27.89
CA THR A 669 3.58 -5.11 -27.81
C THR A 669 2.92 -5.74 -26.59
N ILE A 670 2.87 -5.01 -25.46
CA ILE A 670 2.29 -5.50 -24.19
C ILE A 670 0.77 -5.31 -24.15
N TYR A 671 0.30 -4.16 -24.63
CA TYR A 671 -1.08 -3.71 -24.47
C TYR A 671 -1.89 -3.69 -25.78
N GLY A 672 -1.24 -3.83 -26.93
CA GLY A 672 -1.94 -4.01 -28.20
C GLY A 672 -2.82 -5.26 -28.17
N SER A 673 -4.00 -5.18 -28.79
CA SER A 673 -4.91 -6.33 -28.84
C SER A 673 -4.19 -7.53 -29.49
N LYS A 674 -4.20 -8.70 -28.84
CA LYS A 674 -3.62 -9.96 -29.35
C LYS A 674 -4.29 -10.48 -30.63
N GLY A 675 -5.01 -9.68 -31.33
CA GLY A 675 -5.61 -9.97 -32.63
C GLY A 675 -5.12 -9.08 -33.74
N ASP A 676 -4.47 -7.92 -33.43
CA ASP A 676 -4.36 -6.87 -34.44
C ASP A 676 -2.95 -6.62 -35.00
N THR A 677 -1.87 -6.75 -34.23
CA THR A 677 -0.56 -6.36 -34.74
C THR A 677 0.24 -7.55 -35.27
N ASN A 678 0.33 -8.66 -34.54
CA ASN A 678 1.07 -9.84 -35.03
C ASN A 678 0.33 -10.63 -36.11
N VAL A 679 -1.01 -10.74 -36.03
CA VAL A 679 -1.80 -11.46 -37.02
C VAL A 679 -1.98 -10.61 -38.26
N ARG A 680 -2.26 -9.31 -38.13
CA ARG A 680 -2.37 -8.37 -39.26
C ARG A 680 -1.02 -8.13 -39.92
N THR A 681 0.05 -8.03 -39.17
CA THR A 681 1.41 -7.91 -39.76
C THR A 681 1.84 -9.20 -40.44
N LYS A 682 1.54 -10.38 -39.84
CA LYS A 682 1.77 -11.67 -40.52
C LYS A 682 0.90 -11.83 -41.75
N ALA A 683 -0.38 -11.49 -41.65
CA ALA A 683 -1.31 -11.56 -42.80
C ALA A 683 -0.95 -10.52 -43.88
N ALA A 684 -0.50 -9.32 -43.52
CA ALA A 684 0.02 -8.35 -44.48
C ALA A 684 1.32 -8.82 -45.13
N MET A 685 2.23 -9.46 -44.38
CA MET A 685 3.43 -10.12 -44.96
C MET A 685 3.08 -11.33 -45.84
N GLN A 686 2.03 -12.09 -45.53
CA GLN A 686 1.53 -13.13 -46.38
C GLN A 686 1.03 -12.60 -47.74
N ILE A 687 0.29 -11.48 -47.73
CA ILE A 687 -0.13 -10.82 -48.98
C ILE A 687 1.11 -10.44 -49.78
N ARG A 688 2.12 -9.82 -49.19
CA ARG A 688 3.40 -9.49 -49.83
C ARG A 688 4.06 -10.75 -50.43
N ASP A 689 4.12 -11.85 -49.69
CA ASP A 689 4.78 -13.09 -50.10
C ASP A 689 4.02 -13.77 -51.23
N ILE A 690 2.67 -13.68 -51.27
CA ILE A 690 1.83 -14.14 -52.40
C ILE A 690 2.12 -13.30 -53.62
N LEU A 691 2.20 -11.95 -53.50
CA LEU A 691 2.51 -11.04 -54.60
C LEU A 691 3.93 -11.28 -55.17
N LEU A 692 4.91 -11.59 -54.33
CA LEU A 692 6.25 -11.97 -54.77
C LEU A 692 6.31 -13.28 -55.58
N ARG A 693 5.32 -14.13 -55.46
CA ARG A 693 5.21 -15.40 -56.23
C ARG A 693 4.37 -15.26 -57.51
N ASP A 694 3.71 -14.15 -57.71
CA ASP A 694 2.90 -13.92 -58.91
C ASP A 694 3.78 -13.73 -60.15
N SER A 695 3.64 -14.62 -61.09
CA SER A 695 4.40 -14.63 -62.36
C SER A 695 4.10 -13.43 -63.24
N ARG A 696 2.88 -12.91 -63.20
CA ARG A 696 2.45 -11.69 -63.95
C ARG A 696 3.17 -10.45 -63.44
N LEU A 697 3.22 -10.34 -62.10
CA LEU A 697 3.96 -9.25 -61.44
C LEU A 697 5.47 -9.35 -61.74
N LYS A 698 6.04 -10.57 -61.72
CA LYS A 698 7.45 -10.77 -62.06
C LYS A 698 7.73 -10.33 -63.49
N ALA A 699 6.91 -10.68 -64.44
CA ALA A 699 7.03 -10.23 -65.83
C ALA A 699 6.87 -8.71 -65.98
N SER A 700 5.88 -8.15 -65.27
CA SER A 700 5.64 -6.69 -65.30
C SER A 700 6.81 -5.90 -64.70
N ALA A 701 7.34 -6.33 -63.56
CA ALA A 701 8.46 -5.67 -62.90
C ALA A 701 9.76 -5.65 -63.73
N LYS A 702 9.98 -6.71 -64.52
CA LYS A 702 11.17 -6.82 -65.40
C LYS A 702 11.05 -6.00 -66.65
N ASN A 703 9.88 -5.84 -67.21
CA ASN A 703 9.69 -5.25 -68.53
C ASN A 703 9.16 -3.81 -68.51
N ASN A 704 8.57 -3.37 -67.38
CA ASN A 704 7.92 -2.05 -67.32
C ASN A 704 8.58 -1.16 -66.28
N PRO A 705 8.51 0.18 -66.45
CA PRO A 705 8.86 1.14 -65.40
C PRO A 705 7.90 1.08 -64.24
N PHE A 706 8.29 1.62 -63.11
CA PHE A 706 7.50 1.53 -61.85
C PHE A 706 6.07 2.10 -61.97
N GLU A 707 5.90 3.17 -62.76
CA GLU A 707 4.58 3.81 -62.96
C GLU A 707 3.58 2.87 -63.68
N ASP A 708 4.02 2.08 -64.62
CA ASP A 708 3.18 1.10 -65.31
C ASP A 708 3.00 -0.21 -64.51
N PHE A 709 3.99 -0.57 -63.68
CA PHE A 709 3.92 -1.69 -62.76
C PHE A 709 2.78 -1.51 -61.73
N LYS A 710 2.51 -0.25 -61.28
CA LYS A 710 1.44 0.04 -60.33
C LYS A 710 0.08 -0.49 -60.73
N PHE A 711 -0.27 -0.44 -62.02
CA PHE A 711 -1.55 -0.94 -62.49
C PHE A 711 -1.64 -2.46 -62.37
N THR A 712 -0.61 -3.17 -62.81
CA THR A 712 -0.56 -4.65 -62.72
C THR A 712 -0.52 -5.08 -61.25
N TYR A 713 0.14 -4.28 -60.35
CA TYR A 713 0.21 -4.56 -58.93
C TYR A 713 -1.17 -4.51 -58.26
N ARG A 714 -1.95 -3.46 -58.52
CA ARG A 714 -3.29 -3.32 -57.93
C ARG A 714 -4.26 -4.42 -58.39
N ASP A 715 -4.18 -4.87 -59.61
CA ASP A 715 -4.99 -6.01 -60.11
C ASP A 715 -4.58 -7.31 -59.35
N SER A 716 -3.29 -7.54 -59.20
CA SER A 716 -2.76 -8.73 -58.49
C SER A 716 -3.03 -8.72 -56.99
N VAL A 717 -3.22 -7.54 -56.36
CA VAL A 717 -3.60 -7.43 -54.94
C VAL A 717 -4.96 -8.09 -54.70
N SER A 718 -5.93 -7.89 -55.54
CA SER A 718 -7.25 -8.52 -55.42
C SER A 718 -7.19 -10.05 -55.48
N ASP A 719 -6.37 -10.57 -56.41
CA ASP A 719 -6.14 -12.01 -56.53
C ASP A 719 -5.39 -12.57 -55.29
N ALA A 720 -4.41 -11.85 -54.76
CA ALA A 720 -3.67 -12.24 -53.58
C ALA A 720 -4.54 -12.27 -52.29
N LEU A 721 -5.52 -11.35 -52.16
CA LEU A 721 -6.47 -11.36 -51.08
C LEU A 721 -7.40 -12.57 -51.11
N VAL A 722 -7.86 -12.96 -52.30
CA VAL A 722 -8.67 -14.16 -52.47
C VAL A 722 -7.85 -15.42 -52.16
N ALA A 723 -6.60 -15.46 -52.60
CA ALA A 723 -5.71 -16.63 -52.39
C ALA A 723 -5.31 -16.82 -50.90
N GLY A 724 -5.25 -15.75 -50.11
CA GLY A 724 -4.92 -15.81 -48.67
C GLY A 724 -6.13 -15.93 -47.75
N TYR A 725 -7.36 -15.87 -48.25
CA TYR A 725 -8.59 -15.73 -47.49
C TYR A 725 -8.78 -16.81 -46.41
N ASP A 726 -8.51 -18.08 -46.72
CA ASP A 726 -8.73 -19.21 -45.82
C ASP A 726 -7.77 -19.23 -44.60
N GLU A 727 -6.65 -18.50 -44.67
CA GLU A 727 -5.67 -18.49 -43.61
C GLU A 727 -5.99 -17.44 -42.52
N ASN A 728 -6.76 -16.37 -42.84
CA ASN A 728 -7.14 -15.31 -41.87
C ASN A 728 -8.41 -14.60 -42.29
N VAL A 729 -9.56 -15.29 -42.24
CA VAL A 729 -10.88 -14.84 -42.72
C VAL A 729 -11.23 -13.42 -42.23
N ASP A 730 -11.03 -13.12 -40.95
CA ASP A 730 -11.43 -11.83 -40.36
C ASP A 730 -10.63 -10.64 -40.95
N PHE A 731 -9.31 -10.82 -41.14
CA PHE A 731 -8.45 -9.77 -41.68
C PHE A 731 -8.69 -9.53 -43.18
N TYR A 732 -8.83 -10.62 -43.95
CA TYR A 732 -9.07 -10.51 -45.37
C TYR A 732 -10.49 -9.99 -45.67
N THR A 733 -11.49 -10.36 -44.86
CA THR A 733 -12.86 -9.77 -44.99
C THR A 733 -12.83 -8.26 -44.74
N LEU A 734 -12.05 -7.81 -43.77
CA LEU A 734 -11.89 -6.37 -43.49
C LEU A 734 -11.26 -5.62 -44.67
N LEU A 735 -10.25 -6.19 -45.32
CA LEU A 735 -9.59 -5.59 -46.48
C LEU A 735 -10.45 -5.62 -47.75
N LEU A 736 -11.21 -6.70 -47.96
CA LEU A 736 -12.16 -6.79 -49.09
C LEU A 736 -13.36 -5.81 -48.95
N GLY A 737 -13.74 -5.50 -47.70
CA GLY A 737 -14.83 -4.57 -47.39
C GLY A 737 -14.41 -3.11 -47.30
N ASN A 738 -13.11 -2.78 -47.32
CA ASN A 738 -12.59 -1.41 -47.17
C ASN A 738 -11.43 -1.14 -48.12
N GLU A 739 -11.76 -0.56 -49.28
CA GLU A 739 -10.80 -0.24 -50.33
C GLU A 739 -9.67 0.69 -49.87
N GLU A 740 -10.01 1.73 -49.12
CA GLU A 740 -9.02 2.70 -48.64
C GLU A 740 -8.00 2.08 -47.71
N LEU A 741 -8.43 1.18 -46.80
CA LEU A 741 -7.56 0.46 -45.87
C LEU A 741 -6.71 -0.58 -46.62
N ARG A 742 -7.31 -1.28 -47.61
CA ARG A 742 -6.61 -2.22 -48.47
C ARG A 742 -5.46 -1.53 -49.19
N ASP A 743 -5.74 -0.44 -49.89
CA ASP A 743 -4.75 0.28 -50.67
C ASP A 743 -3.63 0.86 -49.81
N LYS A 744 -3.93 1.43 -48.63
CA LYS A 744 -2.93 1.89 -47.68
C LYS A 744 -1.98 0.79 -47.20
N ILE A 745 -2.49 -0.43 -46.92
CA ILE A 745 -1.66 -1.55 -46.45
C ILE A 745 -0.83 -2.13 -47.58
N THR A 746 -1.40 -2.28 -48.76
CA THR A 746 -0.71 -2.91 -49.90
C THR A 746 0.25 -1.96 -50.61
N ASP A 747 -0.03 -0.66 -50.66
CA ASP A 747 0.88 0.33 -51.24
C ASP A 747 2.21 0.43 -50.47
N VAL A 748 2.23 0.11 -49.17
CA VAL A 748 3.49 0.03 -48.39
C VAL A 748 4.48 -0.98 -48.97
N PHE A 749 3.99 -2.10 -49.53
CA PHE A 749 4.86 -3.15 -50.10
C PHE A 749 5.14 -2.97 -51.59
N MET A 750 4.46 -2.06 -52.28
CA MET A 750 4.52 -1.95 -53.75
C MET A 750 5.95 -1.70 -54.24
N GLU A 751 6.65 -0.78 -53.62
CA GLU A 751 8.01 -0.42 -54.02
C GLU A 751 9.03 -1.55 -53.70
N GLU A 752 8.84 -2.23 -52.54
CA GLU A 752 9.63 -3.37 -52.12
C GLU A 752 9.44 -4.56 -53.07
N VAL A 753 8.18 -4.87 -53.40
CA VAL A 753 7.84 -5.95 -54.33
C VAL A 753 8.43 -5.68 -55.73
N TYR A 754 8.32 -4.44 -56.23
CA TYR A 754 8.89 -4.05 -57.52
C TYR A 754 10.41 -4.27 -57.55
N LYS A 755 11.15 -3.77 -56.56
CA LYS A 755 12.60 -3.91 -56.46
C LYS A 755 13.01 -5.37 -56.37
N THR A 756 12.34 -6.15 -55.51
CA THR A 756 12.66 -7.54 -55.27
C THR A 756 12.42 -8.40 -56.53
N LEU A 757 11.27 -8.19 -57.23
CA LEU A 757 10.95 -8.92 -58.45
C LEU A 757 11.83 -8.53 -59.63
N ARG A 758 12.31 -7.29 -59.70
CA ARG A 758 13.20 -6.83 -60.75
C ARG A 758 14.64 -7.36 -60.58
N GLU A 759 15.09 -7.51 -59.33
CA GLU A 759 16.41 -8.06 -59.00
C GLU A 759 16.44 -9.60 -58.97
N SER A 760 15.28 -10.25 -58.91
CA SER A 760 15.22 -11.72 -58.92
C SER A 760 15.62 -12.29 -60.29
N LYS A 761 16.71 -13.10 -60.30
CA LYS A 761 17.24 -13.79 -61.52
C LYS A 761 16.23 -14.71 -62.20
#